data_27bdee7321debd051f1855d1269409e6
#
_entry.id   27bdee7321debd051f1855d1269409e6
#
_cell.length_a   1.000
_cell.length_b   1.000
_cell.length_c   1.000
_cell.angle_alpha   90.00
_cell.angle_beta   90.00
_cell.angle_gamma   90.00
#
_symmetry.space_group_name_H-M   'P 1'
#
loop_
_entity.id
_entity.type
_entity.pdbx_description
1 polymer ?
#
loop_
_entity_poly.entity_id
_entity_poly.type
_entity_poly.pdbx_seq_one_letter_code
_entity_poly.pdbx_strand_id
1 'polypeptide(L)'
;MRPARRAIVADIAVAAFAGLLALAVYIRSLAPGLLWGDSAEFQFAAWLGGFAHPTGYPLYLILGWLWSHIFPFGEPAYRMNLFSALWGGAAVALLSLLVMRSLRFVDRSAGAGPTRLVGFGAALAFTFTPTFWSQAVIAEVYTLHAVFVTAILLAMIAWAERVFSTDYGRAARQMFFAALLFGFSLTHHRATILLIPAILLFMFAILRRAGGYPRPAPRQVLSLGAAVLAPLLIYLVIPLRAPHVPYYRIELAPGQFKPLYDSTVTGFLAHVSGSVFSTSLVAPQPGSLDIGGLVARFSAELGPSGLILGLVGLGWLVFRGMTGPQRRAWPLVGLTGVFFLAQITFNLFYAIGDIRVFYIPAYLVWTLWMGAGAWALGRAVISLIEGPGNARRRTALFAGSGVALALLLALTYRSAVVHWPEAQAANDDSAQRAWDALLAASLPQNAILVSNDRDEMAPLWYVQYVQGARQDLTGLFPRLREGSSWTTVARVTDLALATGRPVYLVKPMPGLDIKYELEPLEGELAGPLGPPVAVHPLSRIEPDRAVDLTYGDSVRLVGYDLRPAMPTPGQSLQAVLYWEPLKPMGADWTTFVQILDAAGNKLGQSDHRPGGDFHPSSLWAPGERLADTHTISLGDRLGSGPYRLVA
;
A
#
# COMPACT_ATOMS: atom_id res chain seq x y z
N MET A 1 25.46 11.82 -37.89
CA MET A 1 24.36 10.92 -37.46
C MET A 1 23.21 11.03 -38.45
N ARG A 2 22.59 9.90 -38.88
CA ARG A 2 21.39 9.91 -39.75
C ARG A 2 20.23 10.67 -39.06
N PRO A 3 19.38 11.44 -39.79
CA PRO A 3 18.31 12.28 -39.19
C PRO A 3 17.40 11.54 -38.20
N ALA A 4 17.04 10.29 -38.51
CA ALA A 4 16.23 9.44 -37.63
C ALA A 4 16.91 9.16 -36.26
N ARG A 5 18.22 8.96 -36.22
CA ARG A 5 18.99 8.73 -34.99
C ARG A 5 19.05 9.98 -34.13
N ARG A 6 19.17 11.18 -34.75
CA ARG A 6 19.13 12.47 -34.05
C ARG A 6 17.76 12.70 -33.37
N ALA A 7 16.67 12.31 -34.05
CA ALA A 7 15.33 12.45 -33.48
C ALA A 7 15.12 11.54 -32.26
N ILE A 8 15.58 10.29 -32.30
CA ILE A 8 15.50 9.34 -31.16
C ILE A 8 16.34 9.84 -29.98
N VAL A 9 17.57 10.31 -30.22
CA VAL A 9 18.44 10.85 -29.15
C VAL A 9 17.79 12.06 -28.48
N ALA A 10 17.15 12.94 -29.26
CA ALA A 10 16.45 14.09 -28.69
C ALA A 10 15.19 13.71 -27.90
N ASP A 11 14.46 12.66 -28.30
CA ASP A 11 13.32 12.12 -27.53
C ASP A 11 13.80 11.57 -26.17
N ILE A 12 14.87 10.78 -26.18
CA ILE A 12 15.48 10.24 -24.96
C ILE A 12 16.00 11.37 -24.07
N ALA A 13 16.64 12.40 -24.63
CA ALA A 13 17.16 13.53 -23.85
C ALA A 13 16.03 14.30 -23.13
N VAL A 14 14.91 14.56 -23.81
CA VAL A 14 13.74 15.23 -23.21
C VAL A 14 13.12 14.36 -22.13
N ALA A 15 12.98 13.09 -22.37
CA ALA A 15 12.45 12.14 -21.41
C ALA A 15 13.36 12.01 -20.17
N ALA A 16 14.67 11.86 -20.38
CA ALA A 16 15.65 11.83 -19.31
C ALA A 16 15.63 13.14 -18.48
N PHE A 17 15.47 14.27 -19.13
CA PHE A 17 15.36 15.56 -18.44
C PHE A 17 14.10 15.62 -17.55
N ALA A 18 12.94 15.15 -18.03
CA ALA A 18 11.74 15.04 -17.22
C ALA A 18 11.94 14.12 -16.00
N GLY A 19 12.56 12.95 -16.22
CA GLY A 19 12.88 12.01 -15.14
C GLY A 19 13.87 12.56 -14.11
N LEU A 20 14.89 13.31 -14.56
CA LEU A 20 15.86 13.97 -13.67
C LEU A 20 15.24 15.09 -12.84
N LEU A 21 14.32 15.86 -13.41
CA LEU A 21 13.54 16.85 -12.65
C LEU A 21 12.66 16.19 -11.60
N ALA A 22 11.96 15.11 -11.95
CA ALA A 22 11.18 14.31 -11.01
C ALA A 22 12.07 13.76 -9.89
N LEU A 23 13.21 13.17 -10.23
CA LEU A 23 14.17 12.64 -9.27
C LEU A 23 14.68 13.73 -8.32
N ALA A 24 14.97 14.93 -8.82
CA ALA A 24 15.41 16.06 -7.99
C ALA A 24 14.33 16.47 -6.97
N VAL A 25 13.05 16.46 -7.37
CA VAL A 25 11.92 16.71 -6.47
C VAL A 25 11.83 15.59 -5.41
N TYR A 26 11.91 14.33 -5.83
CA TYR A 26 11.80 13.17 -4.93
C TYR A 26 12.96 13.14 -3.94
N ILE A 27 14.20 13.43 -4.36
CA ILE A 27 15.34 13.54 -3.43
C ILE A 27 15.13 14.69 -2.43
N ARG A 28 14.58 15.83 -2.87
CA ARG A 28 14.33 16.98 -1.98
C ARG A 28 13.24 16.68 -0.92
N SER A 29 12.32 15.77 -1.21
CA SER A 29 11.22 15.37 -0.35
C SER A 29 11.37 13.94 0.21
N LEU A 30 12.55 13.34 0.08
CA LEU A 30 12.85 11.97 0.47
C LEU A 30 12.84 11.78 1.98
N ALA A 31 12.28 10.66 2.45
CA ALA A 31 12.38 10.24 3.84
C ALA A 31 13.84 10.04 4.26
N PRO A 32 14.26 10.57 5.42
CA PRO A 32 15.68 10.60 5.81
C PRO A 32 16.21 9.24 6.29
N GLY A 33 15.35 8.33 6.75
CA GLY A 33 15.81 7.10 7.40
C GLY A 33 14.73 6.05 7.54
N LEU A 34 14.71 5.39 8.70
CA LEU A 34 13.80 4.31 9.06
C LEU A 34 12.35 4.79 9.06
N LEU A 35 11.47 3.96 8.51
CA LEU A 35 10.04 4.21 8.38
C LEU A 35 9.22 3.11 9.05
N TRP A 36 7.90 3.23 9.01
CA TRP A 36 6.95 2.24 9.51
C TRP A 36 6.59 1.20 8.44
N GLY A 37 5.97 0.12 8.88
CA GLY A 37 5.26 -0.82 8.04
C GLY A 37 6.09 -1.50 6.95
N ASP A 38 5.51 -1.58 5.77
CA ASP A 38 6.12 -2.23 4.60
C ASP A 38 7.43 -1.55 4.19
N SER A 39 7.53 -0.23 4.34
CA SER A 39 8.78 0.49 4.06
C SER A 39 9.92 0.04 4.96
N ALA A 40 9.67 -0.14 6.27
CA ALA A 40 10.67 -0.70 7.19
C ALA A 40 11.06 -2.12 6.79
N GLU A 41 10.08 -2.95 6.44
CA GLU A 41 10.34 -4.31 5.98
C GLU A 41 11.23 -4.33 4.73
N PHE A 42 10.94 -3.52 3.72
CA PHE A 42 11.77 -3.42 2.52
C PHE A 42 13.17 -2.88 2.82
N GLN A 43 13.31 -1.98 3.80
CA GLN A 43 14.60 -1.42 4.21
C GLN A 43 15.51 -2.50 4.81
N PHE A 44 15.03 -3.32 5.75
CA PHE A 44 15.87 -4.37 6.33
C PHE A 44 15.95 -5.63 5.46
N ALA A 45 14.85 -6.05 4.82
CA ALA A 45 14.84 -7.27 4.02
C ALA A 45 15.74 -7.17 2.79
N ALA A 46 15.76 -6.00 2.12
CA ALA A 46 16.70 -5.76 1.03
C ALA A 46 18.16 -5.78 1.51
N TRP A 47 18.48 -5.09 2.61
CA TRP A 47 19.83 -5.07 3.17
C TRP A 47 20.34 -6.46 3.54
N LEU A 48 19.50 -7.27 4.17
CA LEU A 48 19.86 -8.62 4.60
C LEU A 48 19.81 -9.67 3.48
N GLY A 49 19.35 -9.30 2.26
CA GLY A 49 19.12 -10.23 1.16
C GLY A 49 18.11 -11.31 1.52
N GLY A 50 17.05 -10.91 2.22
CA GLY A 50 16.03 -11.78 2.76
C GLY A 50 14.76 -11.87 1.93
N PHE A 51 13.62 -11.97 2.60
CA PHE A 51 12.28 -12.04 2.01
C PHE A 51 11.35 -11.03 2.70
N ALA A 52 10.29 -10.64 2.01
CA ALA A 52 9.23 -9.78 2.54
C ALA A 52 7.92 -10.54 2.64
N HIS A 53 6.88 -9.89 3.17
CA HIS A 53 5.51 -10.41 3.22
C HIS A 53 5.04 -10.92 1.84
N PRO A 54 4.00 -11.78 1.76
CA PRO A 54 3.44 -12.18 0.46
C PRO A 54 3.02 -10.96 -0.39
N THR A 55 3.44 -10.88 -1.66
CA THR A 55 3.96 -11.96 -2.53
C THR A 55 5.50 -12.10 -2.62
N GLY A 56 6.23 -11.56 -1.63
CA GLY A 56 7.68 -11.75 -1.47
C GLY A 56 8.57 -10.79 -2.28
N TYR A 57 8.09 -10.19 -3.35
CA TYR A 57 8.77 -9.18 -4.20
C TYR A 57 10.26 -9.49 -4.52
N PRO A 58 10.62 -10.71 -4.94
CA PRO A 58 12.03 -11.12 -4.96
C PRO A 58 12.90 -10.30 -5.89
N LEU A 59 12.39 -9.85 -7.04
CA LEU A 59 13.15 -8.97 -7.93
C LEU A 59 13.48 -7.61 -7.27
N TYR A 60 12.51 -7.02 -6.56
CA TYR A 60 12.73 -5.75 -5.86
C TYR A 60 13.81 -5.89 -4.78
N LEU A 61 13.74 -6.96 -3.99
CA LEU A 61 14.71 -7.20 -2.92
C LEU A 61 16.12 -7.51 -3.44
N ILE A 62 16.25 -8.27 -4.53
CA ILE A 62 17.56 -8.52 -5.17
C ILE A 62 18.17 -7.21 -5.69
N LEU A 63 17.37 -6.41 -6.42
CA LEU A 63 17.85 -5.13 -6.93
C LEU A 63 18.13 -4.13 -5.79
N GLY A 64 17.32 -4.13 -4.75
CA GLY A 64 17.51 -3.33 -3.55
C GLY A 64 18.75 -3.75 -2.76
N TRP A 65 18.99 -5.06 -2.63
CA TRP A 65 20.23 -5.58 -2.04
C TRP A 65 21.47 -5.10 -2.80
N LEU A 66 21.47 -5.27 -4.12
CA LEU A 66 22.57 -4.83 -4.98
C LEU A 66 22.79 -3.31 -4.85
N TRP A 67 21.70 -2.53 -4.94
CA TRP A 67 21.75 -1.08 -4.80
C TRP A 67 22.30 -0.64 -3.44
N SER A 68 21.76 -1.17 -2.34
CA SER A 68 22.12 -0.76 -0.99
C SER A 68 23.56 -1.12 -0.59
N HIS A 69 24.18 -2.13 -1.25
CA HIS A 69 25.57 -2.49 -1.03
C HIS A 69 26.56 -1.81 -1.98
N ILE A 70 26.11 -1.37 -3.17
CA ILE A 70 26.97 -0.62 -4.11
C ILE A 70 26.98 0.87 -3.80
N PHE A 71 25.82 1.42 -3.43
CA PHE A 71 25.69 2.85 -3.14
C PHE A 71 26.26 3.16 -1.75
N PRO A 72 27.32 4.00 -1.62
CA PRO A 72 28.10 4.09 -0.40
C PRO A 72 27.59 5.16 0.59
N PHE A 73 26.57 5.96 0.24
CA PHE A 73 26.15 7.11 1.04
C PHE A 73 24.85 6.86 1.81
N GLY A 74 24.78 7.37 3.04
CA GLY A 74 23.63 7.24 3.92
C GLY A 74 23.48 5.83 4.53
N GLU A 75 22.53 5.69 5.42
CA GLU A 75 22.18 4.41 6.03
C GLU A 75 21.38 3.51 5.08
N PRO A 76 21.29 2.20 5.32
CA PRO A 76 20.54 1.28 4.48
C PRO A 76 19.08 1.71 4.24
N ALA A 77 18.40 2.25 5.27
CA ALA A 77 17.04 2.77 5.14
C ALA A 77 16.95 3.91 4.11
N TYR A 78 17.83 4.91 4.23
CA TYR A 78 17.91 6.02 3.25
C TYR A 78 18.21 5.51 1.84
N ARG A 79 19.11 4.53 1.70
CA ARG A 79 19.44 3.94 0.39
C ARG A 79 18.22 3.31 -0.27
N MET A 80 17.37 2.64 0.49
CA MET A 80 16.16 2.02 -0.03
C MET A 80 15.08 3.07 -0.38
N ASN A 81 14.95 4.13 0.41
CA ASN A 81 14.08 5.26 0.05
C ASN A 81 14.54 5.90 -1.28
N LEU A 82 15.86 6.15 -1.43
CA LEU A 82 16.44 6.68 -2.66
C LEU A 82 16.28 5.73 -3.86
N PHE A 83 16.28 4.41 -3.62
CA PHE A 83 16.01 3.41 -4.66
C PHE A 83 14.63 3.58 -5.27
N SER A 84 13.60 3.83 -4.46
CA SER A 84 12.25 4.14 -4.95
C SER A 84 12.20 5.44 -5.76
N ALA A 85 12.92 6.49 -5.31
CA ALA A 85 13.02 7.75 -6.02
C ALA A 85 13.64 7.60 -7.41
N LEU A 86 14.69 6.79 -7.54
CA LEU A 86 15.33 6.49 -8.84
C LEU A 86 14.35 5.82 -9.81
N TRP A 87 13.60 4.82 -9.35
CA TRP A 87 12.57 4.17 -10.17
C TRP A 87 11.41 5.12 -10.47
N GLY A 88 11.07 6.01 -9.55
CA GLY A 88 10.09 7.07 -9.78
C GLY A 88 10.50 8.00 -10.94
N GLY A 89 11.74 8.50 -10.92
CA GLY A 89 12.29 9.28 -12.02
C GLY A 89 12.34 8.51 -13.34
N ALA A 90 12.71 7.23 -13.31
CA ALA A 90 12.72 6.36 -14.49
C ALA A 90 11.29 6.15 -15.06
N ALA A 91 10.28 5.96 -14.22
CA ALA A 91 8.89 5.85 -14.63
C ALA A 91 8.40 7.12 -15.34
N VAL A 92 8.72 8.29 -14.80
CA VAL A 92 8.41 9.60 -15.41
C VAL A 92 9.08 9.75 -16.78
N ALA A 93 10.36 9.38 -16.90
CA ALA A 93 11.07 9.40 -18.17
C ALA A 93 10.41 8.48 -19.21
N LEU A 94 10.05 7.25 -18.81
CA LEU A 94 9.39 6.30 -19.70
C LEU A 94 7.98 6.75 -20.08
N LEU A 95 7.23 7.37 -19.16
CA LEU A 95 5.92 7.94 -19.44
C LEU A 95 6.00 9.08 -20.46
N SER A 96 7.02 9.95 -20.37
CA SER A 96 7.29 10.98 -21.38
C SER A 96 7.46 10.36 -22.78
N LEU A 97 8.27 9.30 -22.90
CA LEU A 97 8.45 8.56 -24.15
C LEU A 97 7.15 7.89 -24.60
N LEU A 98 6.38 7.32 -23.70
CA LEU A 98 5.10 6.65 -23.99
C LEU A 98 4.11 7.64 -24.60
N VAL A 99 3.95 8.83 -24.01
CA VAL A 99 3.07 9.88 -24.55
C VAL A 99 3.55 10.34 -25.93
N MET A 100 4.84 10.68 -26.09
CA MET A 100 5.41 11.09 -27.39
C MET A 100 5.13 10.05 -28.48
N ARG A 101 5.37 8.80 -28.15
CA ARG A 101 5.27 7.71 -29.13
C ARG A 101 3.81 7.38 -29.45
N SER A 102 2.93 7.40 -28.45
CA SER A 102 1.47 7.21 -28.63
C SER A 102 0.87 8.26 -29.55
N LEU A 103 1.22 9.54 -29.36
CA LEU A 103 0.76 10.63 -30.21
C LEU A 103 1.20 10.44 -31.66
N ARG A 104 2.48 10.09 -31.91
CA ARG A 104 3.01 9.85 -33.27
C ARG A 104 2.47 8.56 -33.88
N PHE A 105 2.13 7.56 -33.07
CA PHE A 105 1.51 6.33 -33.52
C PHE A 105 0.11 6.59 -34.09
N VAL A 106 -0.65 7.48 -33.44
CA VAL A 106 -2.04 7.85 -33.82
C VAL A 106 -2.05 8.93 -34.89
N ASP A 107 -1.23 9.98 -34.75
CA ASP A 107 -1.17 11.11 -35.65
C ASP A 107 0.21 11.20 -36.33
N ARG A 108 0.32 10.64 -37.55
CA ARG A 108 1.58 10.65 -38.31
C ARG A 108 2.03 12.05 -38.72
N SER A 109 1.13 13.04 -38.73
CA SER A 109 1.48 14.44 -38.98
C SER A 109 2.10 15.13 -37.75
N ALA A 110 2.09 14.47 -36.59
CA ALA A 110 2.63 15.01 -35.35
C ALA A 110 4.14 15.21 -35.45
N GLY A 111 4.58 16.45 -35.41
CA GLY A 111 5.98 16.83 -35.46
C GLY A 111 6.73 16.39 -34.19
N ALA A 112 8.03 16.11 -34.33
CA ALA A 112 8.86 15.65 -33.22
C ALA A 112 8.96 16.69 -32.09
N GLY A 113 9.12 17.97 -32.38
CA GLY A 113 9.18 19.07 -31.39
C GLY A 113 7.90 19.18 -30.57
N PRO A 114 6.73 19.36 -31.19
CA PRO A 114 5.44 19.43 -30.50
C PRO A 114 5.15 18.23 -29.59
N THR A 115 5.39 17.01 -30.06
CA THR A 115 5.14 15.81 -29.24
C THR A 115 6.08 15.70 -28.07
N ARG A 116 7.32 16.24 -28.14
CA ARG A 116 8.25 16.31 -27.00
C ARG A 116 7.71 17.24 -25.91
N LEU A 117 7.18 18.41 -26.28
CA LEU A 117 6.62 19.35 -25.34
C LEU A 117 5.44 18.76 -24.57
N VAL A 118 4.51 18.09 -25.28
CA VAL A 118 3.37 17.42 -24.66
C VAL A 118 3.80 16.24 -23.79
N GLY A 119 4.70 15.39 -24.29
CA GLY A 119 5.23 14.26 -23.50
C GLY A 119 5.96 14.69 -22.23
N PHE A 120 6.75 15.76 -22.31
CA PHE A 120 7.41 16.37 -21.16
C PHE A 120 6.39 16.90 -20.15
N GLY A 121 5.43 17.72 -20.59
CA GLY A 121 4.44 18.31 -19.69
C GLY A 121 3.53 17.26 -19.03
N ALA A 122 3.08 16.23 -19.77
CA ALA A 122 2.28 15.15 -19.23
C ALA A 122 3.06 14.34 -18.17
N ALA A 123 4.33 14.03 -18.43
CA ALA A 123 5.17 13.32 -17.47
C ALA A 123 5.40 14.13 -16.19
N LEU A 124 5.59 15.45 -16.30
CA LEU A 124 5.68 16.32 -15.12
C LEU A 124 4.35 16.38 -14.35
N ALA A 125 3.20 16.38 -15.03
CA ALA A 125 1.90 16.33 -14.33
C ALA A 125 1.76 15.05 -13.50
N PHE A 126 2.25 13.91 -13.99
CA PHE A 126 2.28 12.65 -13.26
C PHE A 126 3.25 12.68 -12.06
N THR A 127 4.37 13.37 -12.18
CA THR A 127 5.39 13.51 -11.11
C THR A 127 4.77 13.96 -9.79
N PHE A 128 3.79 14.85 -9.84
CA PHE A 128 3.19 15.48 -8.68
C PHE A 128 1.80 14.93 -8.32
N THR A 129 1.40 13.77 -8.87
CA THR A 129 0.23 13.08 -8.33
C THR A 129 0.55 12.60 -6.90
N PRO A 130 -0.28 12.93 -5.89
CA PRO A 130 0.08 12.73 -4.48
C PRO A 130 0.38 11.26 -4.16
N THR A 131 -0.41 10.33 -4.67
CA THR A 131 -0.17 8.89 -4.42
C THR A 131 1.14 8.41 -5.04
N PHE A 132 1.49 8.79 -6.28
CA PHE A 132 2.76 8.36 -6.88
C PHE A 132 3.96 9.04 -6.21
N TRP A 133 3.83 10.32 -5.90
CA TRP A 133 4.89 11.07 -5.21
C TRP A 133 5.19 10.49 -3.83
N SER A 134 4.16 10.22 -3.00
CA SER A 134 4.37 9.61 -1.67
C SER A 134 5.12 8.29 -1.76
N GLN A 135 4.85 7.46 -2.79
CA GLN A 135 5.52 6.19 -3.00
C GLN A 135 6.94 6.32 -3.61
N ALA A 136 7.26 7.47 -4.18
CA ALA A 136 8.59 7.74 -4.71
C ALA A 136 9.58 8.25 -3.66
N VAL A 137 9.12 8.61 -2.47
CA VAL A 137 9.96 9.20 -1.41
C VAL A 137 10.17 8.29 -0.19
N ILE A 138 9.63 7.08 -0.24
CA ILE A 138 9.75 6.04 0.78
C ILE A 138 10.15 4.71 0.12
N ALA A 139 10.60 3.73 0.89
CA ALA A 139 10.99 2.41 0.38
C ALA A 139 9.74 1.59 0.01
N GLU A 140 9.31 1.69 -1.27
CA GLU A 140 8.09 1.05 -1.75
C GLU A 140 8.23 0.50 -3.18
N VAL A 141 7.40 -0.50 -3.48
CA VAL A 141 7.47 -1.29 -4.72
C VAL A 141 6.81 -0.63 -5.93
N TYR A 142 5.96 0.38 -5.73
CA TYR A 142 5.05 0.90 -6.75
C TYR A 142 5.74 1.71 -7.86
N THR A 143 6.87 2.35 -7.56
CA THR A 143 7.63 3.11 -8.56
C THR A 143 8.28 2.19 -9.60
N LEU A 144 8.86 1.07 -9.18
CA LEU A 144 9.39 0.06 -10.09
C LEU A 144 8.27 -0.65 -10.87
N HIS A 145 7.10 -0.86 -10.24
CA HIS A 145 5.92 -1.36 -10.95
C HIS A 145 5.48 -0.41 -12.08
N ALA A 146 5.45 0.90 -11.84
CA ALA A 146 5.15 1.90 -12.86
C ALA A 146 6.18 1.89 -14.02
N VAL A 147 7.47 1.64 -13.73
CA VAL A 147 8.50 1.42 -14.77
C VAL A 147 8.13 0.23 -15.65
N PHE A 148 7.80 -0.92 -15.06
CA PHE A 148 7.43 -2.11 -15.84
C PHE A 148 6.18 -1.90 -16.68
N VAL A 149 5.11 -1.34 -16.10
CA VAL A 149 3.88 -1.04 -16.85
C VAL A 149 4.18 -0.14 -18.03
N THR A 150 4.91 0.96 -17.82
CA THR A 150 5.22 1.93 -18.88
C THR A 150 6.11 1.32 -19.96
N ALA A 151 7.13 0.53 -19.55
CA ALA A 151 8.05 -0.13 -20.48
C ALA A 151 7.33 -1.19 -21.33
N ILE A 152 6.41 -1.97 -20.76
CA ILE A 152 5.60 -2.96 -21.49
C ILE A 152 4.71 -2.25 -22.51
N LEU A 153 4.00 -1.18 -22.13
CA LEU A 153 3.17 -0.41 -23.05
C LEU A 153 3.99 0.19 -24.20
N LEU A 154 5.17 0.74 -23.90
CA LEU A 154 6.13 1.21 -24.92
C LEU A 154 6.59 0.10 -25.85
N ALA A 155 6.91 -1.07 -25.32
CA ALA A 155 7.33 -2.23 -26.10
C ALA A 155 6.22 -2.72 -27.03
N MET A 156 4.97 -2.70 -26.57
CA MET A 156 3.80 -3.07 -27.39
C MET A 156 3.59 -2.09 -28.56
N ILE A 157 3.69 -0.78 -28.32
CA ILE A 157 3.60 0.22 -29.40
C ILE A 157 4.77 0.04 -30.39
N ALA A 158 5.98 -0.18 -29.87
CA ALA A 158 7.15 -0.43 -30.72
C ALA A 158 6.99 -1.67 -31.59
N TRP A 159 6.44 -2.74 -31.05
CA TRP A 159 6.08 -3.94 -31.80
C TRP A 159 5.07 -3.64 -32.92
N ALA A 160 3.99 -2.93 -32.60
CA ALA A 160 2.97 -2.57 -33.57
C ALA A 160 3.51 -1.74 -34.73
N GLU A 161 4.40 -0.78 -34.46
CA GLU A 161 5.09 0.00 -35.52
C GLU A 161 5.90 -0.87 -36.45
N ARG A 162 6.60 -1.91 -35.94
CA ARG A 162 7.37 -2.86 -36.75
C ARG A 162 6.46 -3.77 -37.58
N VAL A 163 5.33 -4.20 -37.00
CA VAL A 163 4.32 -4.97 -37.74
C VAL A 163 3.80 -4.15 -38.92
N PHE A 164 3.40 -2.89 -38.70
CA PHE A 164 2.91 -2.01 -39.77
C PHE A 164 3.98 -1.61 -40.82
N SER A 165 5.26 -1.68 -40.46
CA SER A 165 6.36 -1.46 -41.41
C SER A 165 6.87 -2.74 -42.06
N THR A 166 6.20 -3.88 -41.87
CA THR A 166 6.55 -5.21 -42.39
C THR A 166 7.95 -5.72 -42.00
N ASP A 167 8.54 -5.11 -40.96
CA ASP A 167 9.83 -5.53 -40.39
C ASP A 167 9.61 -6.63 -39.35
N TYR A 168 9.19 -7.79 -39.79
CA TYR A 168 8.77 -8.90 -38.93
C TYR A 168 9.90 -9.46 -38.08
N GLY A 169 11.14 -9.39 -38.55
CA GLY A 169 12.30 -9.81 -37.76
C GLY A 169 12.56 -8.94 -36.55
N ARG A 170 12.42 -7.60 -36.68
CA ARG A 170 12.48 -6.69 -35.56
C ARG A 170 11.21 -6.75 -34.70
N ALA A 171 10.04 -6.98 -35.31
CA ALA A 171 8.80 -7.19 -34.56
C ALA A 171 8.91 -8.39 -33.60
N ALA A 172 9.43 -9.54 -34.09
CA ALA A 172 9.63 -10.74 -33.27
C ALA A 172 10.58 -10.48 -32.07
N ARG A 173 11.69 -9.78 -32.32
CA ARG A 173 12.62 -9.38 -31.23
C ARG A 173 11.96 -8.44 -30.20
N GLN A 174 11.18 -7.48 -30.67
CA GLN A 174 10.48 -6.54 -29.80
C GLN A 174 9.44 -7.28 -28.93
N MET A 175 8.73 -8.26 -29.51
CA MET A 175 7.79 -9.09 -28.75
C MET A 175 8.51 -9.95 -27.70
N PHE A 176 9.67 -10.50 -28.03
CA PHE A 176 10.49 -11.25 -27.08
C PHE A 176 10.89 -10.37 -25.87
N PHE A 177 11.36 -9.14 -26.11
CA PHE A 177 11.68 -8.21 -25.03
C PHE A 177 10.44 -7.80 -24.22
N ALA A 178 9.29 -7.61 -24.85
CA ALA A 178 8.04 -7.33 -24.16
C ALA A 178 7.63 -8.52 -23.26
N ALA A 179 7.75 -9.75 -23.74
CA ALA A 179 7.49 -10.97 -22.97
C ALA A 179 8.46 -11.11 -21.79
N LEU A 180 9.75 -10.82 -22.00
CA LEU A 180 10.76 -10.85 -20.94
C LEU A 180 10.50 -9.80 -19.85
N LEU A 181 10.17 -8.55 -20.25
CA LEU A 181 9.78 -7.49 -19.32
C LEU A 181 8.53 -7.90 -18.51
N PHE A 182 7.56 -8.51 -19.18
CA PHE A 182 6.35 -9.02 -18.52
C PHE A 182 6.69 -10.11 -17.49
N GLY A 183 7.57 -11.07 -17.84
CA GLY A 183 8.03 -12.11 -16.92
C GLY A 183 8.75 -11.54 -15.69
N PHE A 184 9.67 -10.60 -15.87
CA PHE A 184 10.32 -9.90 -14.76
C PHE A 184 9.32 -9.10 -13.92
N SER A 185 8.36 -8.43 -14.54
CA SER A 185 7.34 -7.66 -13.81
C SER A 185 6.48 -8.55 -12.91
N LEU A 186 6.20 -9.79 -13.32
CA LEU A 186 5.47 -10.77 -12.47
C LEU A 186 6.25 -11.16 -11.21
N THR A 187 7.58 -11.14 -11.23
CA THR A 187 8.42 -11.42 -10.05
C THR A 187 8.60 -10.21 -9.14
N HIS A 188 8.09 -9.07 -9.58
CA HIS A 188 8.09 -7.83 -8.83
C HIS A 188 6.68 -7.50 -8.27
N HIS A 189 5.68 -7.35 -9.14
CA HIS A 189 4.33 -6.98 -8.70
C HIS A 189 3.26 -7.71 -9.53
N ARG A 190 2.42 -8.49 -8.87
CA ARG A 190 1.48 -9.39 -9.55
C ARG A 190 0.34 -8.69 -10.27
N ALA A 191 -0.02 -7.46 -9.91
CA ALA A 191 -1.04 -6.69 -10.63
C ALA A 191 -0.71 -6.50 -12.12
N THR A 192 0.55 -6.75 -12.55
CA THR A 192 0.94 -6.81 -13.97
C THR A 192 0.08 -7.80 -14.78
N ILE A 193 -0.49 -8.84 -14.16
CA ILE A 193 -1.38 -9.80 -14.83
C ILE A 193 -2.61 -9.10 -15.45
N LEU A 194 -3.03 -7.97 -14.91
CA LEU A 194 -4.15 -7.17 -15.40
C LEU A 194 -3.89 -6.56 -16.79
N LEU A 195 -2.62 -6.54 -17.26
CA LEU A 195 -2.27 -6.15 -18.61
C LEU A 195 -2.63 -7.22 -19.66
N ILE A 196 -2.79 -8.50 -19.28
CA ILE A 196 -2.97 -9.60 -20.24
C ILE A 196 -4.14 -9.36 -21.19
N PRO A 197 -5.38 -9.08 -20.74
CA PRO A 197 -6.51 -8.91 -21.65
C PRO A 197 -6.28 -7.74 -22.62
N ALA A 198 -5.67 -6.65 -22.13
CA ALA A 198 -5.36 -5.48 -22.95
C ALA A 198 -4.30 -5.78 -24.02
N ILE A 199 -3.23 -6.49 -23.66
CA ILE A 199 -2.16 -6.91 -24.59
C ILE A 199 -2.73 -7.85 -25.66
N LEU A 200 -3.53 -8.84 -25.28
CA LEU A 200 -4.12 -9.79 -26.24
C LEU A 200 -5.06 -9.08 -27.21
N LEU A 201 -5.92 -8.19 -26.73
CA LEU A 201 -6.80 -7.39 -27.58
C LEU A 201 -6.01 -6.49 -28.53
N PHE A 202 -4.95 -5.84 -28.01
CA PHE A 202 -4.07 -5.00 -28.83
C PHE A 202 -3.39 -5.80 -29.94
N MET A 203 -2.80 -6.95 -29.59
CA MET A 203 -2.16 -7.84 -30.57
C MET A 203 -3.16 -8.27 -31.66
N PHE A 204 -4.32 -8.75 -31.24
CA PHE A 204 -5.38 -9.14 -32.17
C PHE A 204 -5.76 -7.99 -33.12
N ALA A 205 -5.99 -6.80 -32.56
CA ALA A 205 -6.36 -5.63 -33.34
C ALA A 205 -5.27 -5.18 -34.32
N ILE A 206 -3.99 -5.27 -33.97
CA ILE A 206 -2.87 -4.94 -34.84
C ILE A 206 -2.72 -5.98 -35.94
N LEU A 207 -2.74 -7.27 -35.60
CA LEU A 207 -2.59 -8.36 -36.57
C LEU A 207 -3.70 -8.39 -37.62
N ARG A 208 -4.96 -8.14 -37.18
CA ARG A 208 -6.11 -8.01 -38.11
C ARG A 208 -5.93 -6.87 -39.12
N ARG A 209 -5.29 -5.76 -38.68
CA ARG A 209 -5.09 -4.58 -39.55
C ARG A 209 -3.84 -4.69 -40.46
N ALA A 210 -2.87 -5.46 -40.05
CA ALA A 210 -1.64 -5.64 -40.82
C ALA A 210 -1.83 -6.55 -42.05
N GLY A 211 -2.87 -7.38 -42.06
CA GLY A 211 -3.28 -8.13 -43.28
C GLY A 211 -2.34 -9.21 -43.76
N GLY A 212 -1.30 -9.62 -42.98
CA GLY A 212 -0.32 -10.58 -43.53
C GLY A 212 0.84 -10.91 -42.60
N TYR A 213 0.64 -10.84 -41.29
CA TYR A 213 1.69 -11.22 -40.34
C TYR A 213 1.97 -12.74 -40.44
N PRO A 214 3.23 -13.16 -40.64
CA PRO A 214 3.56 -14.58 -40.75
C PRO A 214 3.23 -15.32 -39.45
N ARG A 215 2.70 -16.55 -39.57
CA ARG A 215 2.49 -17.39 -38.39
C ARG A 215 3.82 -17.61 -37.68
N PRO A 216 3.85 -17.42 -36.32
CA PRO A 216 5.07 -17.64 -35.57
C PRO A 216 5.50 -19.12 -35.69
N ALA A 217 6.78 -19.35 -35.95
CA ALA A 217 7.32 -20.70 -35.89
C ALA A 217 7.22 -21.28 -34.46
N PRO A 218 7.10 -22.60 -34.30
CA PRO A 218 7.01 -23.22 -32.94
C PRO A 218 8.14 -22.79 -32.00
N ARG A 219 9.38 -22.66 -32.55
CA ARG A 219 10.52 -22.14 -31.77
C ARG A 219 10.32 -20.71 -31.25
N GLN A 220 9.60 -19.86 -31.98
CA GLN A 220 9.31 -18.50 -31.55
C GLN A 220 8.27 -18.50 -30.44
N VAL A 221 7.23 -19.33 -30.54
CA VAL A 221 6.22 -19.50 -29.46
C VAL A 221 6.91 -20.01 -28.20
N LEU A 222 7.79 -21.02 -28.34
CA LEU A 222 8.54 -21.57 -27.20
C LEU A 222 9.46 -20.51 -26.57
N SER A 223 10.14 -19.71 -27.39
CA SER A 223 11.01 -18.64 -26.88
C SER A 223 10.23 -17.55 -26.16
N LEU A 224 9.01 -17.20 -26.60
CA LEU A 224 8.14 -16.26 -25.90
C LEU A 224 7.65 -16.84 -24.58
N GLY A 225 7.24 -18.11 -24.56
CA GLY A 225 6.90 -18.81 -23.32
C GLY A 225 8.07 -18.82 -22.34
N ALA A 226 9.27 -19.16 -22.80
CA ALA A 226 10.48 -19.13 -21.98
C ALA A 226 10.80 -17.71 -21.47
N ALA A 227 10.62 -16.67 -22.29
CA ALA A 227 10.86 -15.29 -21.88
C ALA A 227 9.92 -14.82 -20.74
N VAL A 228 8.69 -15.35 -20.69
CA VAL A 228 7.75 -15.08 -19.59
C VAL A 228 8.07 -15.94 -18.37
N LEU A 229 8.35 -17.24 -18.56
CA LEU A 229 8.43 -18.21 -17.47
C LEU A 229 9.80 -18.25 -16.78
N ALA A 230 10.92 -18.05 -17.53
CA ALA A 230 12.25 -18.14 -16.95
C ALA A 230 12.49 -17.10 -15.81
N PRO A 231 12.05 -15.83 -15.92
CA PRO A 231 12.16 -14.91 -14.80
C PRO A 231 11.46 -15.38 -13.52
N LEU A 232 10.39 -16.18 -13.61
CA LEU A 232 9.68 -16.70 -12.42
C LEU A 232 10.57 -17.60 -11.55
N LEU A 233 11.67 -18.13 -12.09
CA LEU A 233 12.67 -18.86 -11.28
C LEU A 233 13.30 -17.97 -10.19
N ILE A 234 13.23 -16.66 -10.32
CA ILE A 234 13.67 -15.70 -9.27
C ILE A 234 12.93 -15.94 -7.95
N TYR A 235 11.68 -16.41 -7.99
CA TYR A 235 10.94 -16.76 -6.76
C TYR A 235 11.65 -17.83 -5.91
N LEU A 236 12.49 -18.67 -6.51
CA LEU A 236 13.27 -19.68 -5.77
C LEU A 236 14.27 -19.06 -4.78
N VAL A 237 14.59 -17.78 -4.93
CA VAL A 237 15.39 -17.05 -3.93
C VAL A 237 14.72 -17.06 -2.56
N ILE A 238 13.38 -17.04 -2.48
CA ILE A 238 12.66 -17.02 -1.20
C ILE A 238 12.98 -18.28 -0.36
N PRO A 239 12.68 -19.51 -0.80
CA PRO A 239 13.00 -20.70 -0.02
C PRO A 239 14.49 -20.93 0.19
N LEU A 240 15.36 -20.43 -0.71
CA LEU A 240 16.81 -20.57 -0.58
C LEU A 240 17.38 -19.61 0.46
N ARG A 241 16.84 -18.39 0.57
CA ARG A 241 17.37 -17.34 1.47
C ARG A 241 16.67 -17.29 2.82
N ALA A 242 15.38 -17.60 2.89
CA ALA A 242 14.61 -17.49 4.12
C ALA A 242 15.28 -18.18 5.32
N PRO A 243 15.77 -19.43 5.26
CA PRO A 243 16.40 -20.08 6.40
C PRO A 243 17.69 -19.41 6.89
N HIS A 244 18.29 -18.52 6.10
CA HIS A 244 19.57 -17.89 6.37
C HIS A 244 19.46 -16.44 6.86
N VAL A 245 18.23 -15.91 7.01
CA VAL A 245 18.03 -14.56 7.55
C VAL A 245 17.62 -14.60 9.02
N PRO A 246 18.08 -13.63 9.84
CA PRO A 246 17.88 -13.70 11.29
C PRO A 246 16.39 -13.61 11.69
N TYR A 247 15.56 -12.91 10.94
CA TYR A 247 14.12 -12.78 11.19
C TYR A 247 13.27 -13.91 10.59
N TYR A 248 13.88 -14.99 10.08
CA TYR A 248 13.16 -16.15 9.54
C TYR A 248 12.16 -16.75 10.53
N ARG A 249 12.50 -16.74 11.79
CA ARG A 249 11.70 -17.29 12.89
C ARG A 249 11.86 -16.45 14.14
N ILE A 250 10.77 -16.34 14.89
CA ILE A 250 10.76 -15.69 16.20
C ILE A 250 11.00 -16.75 17.27
N GLU A 251 11.97 -16.55 18.15
CA GLU A 251 12.18 -17.39 19.32
C GLU A 251 11.31 -16.86 20.48
N LEU A 252 10.33 -17.67 20.90
CA LEU A 252 9.43 -17.36 22.00
C LEU A 252 10.06 -17.74 23.35
N ALA A 253 10.61 -18.94 23.42
CA ALA A 253 11.34 -19.46 24.57
C ALA A 253 12.49 -20.34 24.05
N PRO A 254 13.50 -20.71 24.88
CA PRO A 254 14.61 -21.54 24.43
C PRO A 254 14.14 -22.79 23.69
N GLY A 255 14.48 -22.87 22.40
CA GLY A 255 14.09 -23.98 21.52
C GLY A 255 12.64 -23.94 20.98
N GLN A 256 11.84 -22.94 21.34
CA GLN A 256 10.50 -22.74 20.81
C GLN A 256 10.47 -21.62 19.77
N PHE A 257 10.35 -22.00 18.51
CA PHE A 257 10.39 -21.05 17.40
C PHE A 257 9.05 -20.95 16.68
N LYS A 258 8.69 -19.74 16.28
CA LYS A 258 7.58 -19.46 15.36
C LYS A 258 8.14 -18.99 14.02
N PRO A 259 8.01 -19.77 12.94
CA PRO A 259 8.49 -19.33 11.63
C PRO A 259 7.61 -18.21 11.07
N LEU A 260 8.23 -17.19 10.49
CA LEU A 260 7.58 -16.13 9.74
C LEU A 260 7.30 -16.55 8.28
N TYR A 261 8.07 -17.51 7.79
CA TYR A 261 7.91 -18.11 6.47
C TYR A 261 7.77 -19.64 6.60
N ASP A 262 6.75 -20.20 5.94
CA ASP A 262 6.57 -21.65 5.86
C ASP A 262 7.40 -22.22 4.70
N SER A 263 8.48 -22.94 5.01
CA SER A 263 9.42 -23.52 4.04
C SER A 263 8.90 -24.77 3.31
N THR A 264 7.62 -25.13 3.49
CA THR A 264 7.00 -26.23 2.72
C THR A 264 6.67 -25.79 1.30
N VAL A 265 6.47 -26.74 0.38
CA VAL A 265 6.01 -26.41 -0.99
C VAL A 265 4.67 -25.68 -0.96
N THR A 266 3.74 -26.12 -0.12
CA THR A 266 2.44 -25.45 0.08
C THR A 266 2.61 -24.04 0.64
N GLY A 267 3.48 -23.85 1.63
CA GLY A 267 3.81 -22.54 2.19
C GLY A 267 4.44 -21.61 1.15
N PHE A 268 5.38 -22.12 0.36
CA PHE A 268 5.97 -21.38 -0.76
C PHE A 268 4.91 -20.94 -1.78
N LEU A 269 4.06 -21.86 -2.23
CA LEU A 269 2.99 -21.54 -3.18
C LEU A 269 1.98 -20.54 -2.59
N ALA A 270 1.62 -20.70 -1.32
CA ALA A 270 0.76 -19.76 -0.61
C ALA A 270 1.39 -18.37 -0.51
N HIS A 271 2.69 -18.30 -0.19
CA HIS A 271 3.43 -17.06 -0.11
C HIS A 271 3.50 -16.35 -1.47
N VAL A 272 3.97 -17.04 -2.50
CA VAL A 272 4.06 -16.50 -3.86
C VAL A 272 2.68 -16.18 -4.43
N SER A 273 1.65 -17.00 -4.16
CA SER A 273 0.29 -16.71 -4.61
C SER A 273 -0.39 -15.59 -3.82
N GLY A 274 0.13 -15.15 -2.68
CA GLY A 274 -0.52 -14.17 -1.82
C GLY A 274 -1.90 -14.64 -1.35
N SER A 275 -2.08 -15.96 -1.14
CA SER A 275 -3.37 -16.54 -0.75
C SER A 275 -3.88 -16.02 0.60
N VAL A 276 -2.98 -15.49 1.42
CA VAL A 276 -3.35 -14.83 2.70
C VAL A 276 -4.26 -13.62 2.47
N PHE A 277 -4.17 -12.97 1.31
CA PHE A 277 -5.00 -11.82 0.94
C PHE A 277 -6.27 -12.19 0.16
N SER A 278 -6.56 -13.49 -0.01
CA SER A 278 -7.77 -13.94 -0.74
C SER A 278 -9.06 -13.49 -0.05
N THR A 279 -9.06 -13.37 1.27
CA THR A 279 -10.18 -12.84 2.06
C THR A 279 -10.44 -11.35 1.84
N SER A 280 -9.45 -10.61 1.34
CA SER A 280 -9.60 -9.20 0.96
C SER A 280 -10.27 -9.03 -0.41
N LEU A 281 -10.46 -10.10 -1.18
CA LEU A 281 -11.27 -10.08 -2.40
C LEU A 281 -12.74 -10.24 -2.03
N VAL A 282 -13.44 -9.12 -1.94
CA VAL A 282 -14.85 -9.06 -1.50
C VAL A 282 -15.72 -8.71 -2.70
N ALA A 283 -16.82 -9.46 -2.90
CA ALA A 283 -17.81 -9.08 -3.90
C ALA A 283 -18.44 -7.72 -3.53
N PRO A 284 -18.49 -6.75 -4.47
CA PRO A 284 -19.15 -5.48 -4.20
C PRO A 284 -20.60 -5.72 -3.81
N GLN A 285 -21.01 -5.09 -2.72
CA GLN A 285 -22.43 -5.09 -2.34
C GLN A 285 -23.28 -4.42 -3.45
N PRO A 286 -24.51 -4.86 -3.72
CA PRO A 286 -25.40 -4.17 -4.63
C PRO A 286 -25.54 -2.69 -4.22
N GLY A 287 -25.19 -1.77 -5.13
CA GLY A 287 -25.15 -0.33 -4.86
C GLY A 287 -23.79 0.23 -4.38
N SER A 288 -22.77 -0.61 -4.19
CA SER A 288 -21.43 -0.17 -3.75
C SER A 288 -20.54 0.41 -4.87
N LEU A 289 -21.00 0.43 -6.12
CA LEU A 289 -20.34 1.15 -7.20
C LEU A 289 -20.48 2.66 -6.96
N ASP A 290 -19.63 3.18 -6.08
CA ASP A 290 -19.54 4.61 -5.81
C ASP A 290 -18.75 5.31 -6.92
N ILE A 291 -19.45 5.64 -8.02
CA ILE A 291 -18.88 6.43 -9.11
C ILE A 291 -18.44 7.81 -8.60
N GLY A 292 -19.19 8.39 -7.65
CA GLY A 292 -18.85 9.67 -7.03
C GLY A 292 -17.51 9.59 -6.30
N GLY A 293 -17.30 8.58 -5.49
CA GLY A 293 -16.03 8.33 -4.81
C GLY A 293 -14.87 8.06 -5.77
N LEU A 294 -15.12 7.36 -6.88
CA LEU A 294 -14.09 7.15 -7.91
C LEU A 294 -13.71 8.50 -8.58
N VAL A 295 -14.70 9.31 -8.96
CA VAL A 295 -14.46 10.66 -9.52
C VAL A 295 -13.74 11.55 -8.52
N ALA A 296 -14.12 11.52 -7.24
CA ALA A 296 -13.46 12.27 -6.17
C ALA A 296 -12.00 11.86 -6.02
N ARG A 297 -11.71 10.56 -6.02
CA ARG A 297 -10.34 10.01 -5.96
C ARG A 297 -9.47 10.51 -7.12
N PHE A 298 -9.96 10.38 -8.36
CA PHE A 298 -9.22 10.88 -9.53
C PHE A 298 -9.11 12.42 -9.53
N SER A 299 -10.10 13.14 -9.01
CA SER A 299 -10.04 14.59 -8.83
C SER A 299 -8.99 15.00 -7.80
N ALA A 300 -8.84 14.24 -6.72
CA ALA A 300 -7.80 14.47 -5.72
C ALA A 300 -6.40 14.31 -6.33
N GLU A 301 -6.20 13.28 -7.16
CA GLU A 301 -4.89 12.99 -7.79
C GLU A 301 -4.51 13.94 -8.92
N LEU A 302 -5.44 14.25 -9.81
CA LEU A 302 -5.16 14.92 -11.10
C LEU A 302 -5.80 16.31 -11.19
N GLY A 303 -6.61 16.68 -10.23
CA GLY A 303 -7.47 17.85 -10.27
C GLY A 303 -8.67 17.69 -11.23
N PRO A 304 -9.75 18.47 -11.05
CA PRO A 304 -10.92 18.43 -11.94
C PRO A 304 -10.57 18.72 -13.40
N SER A 305 -9.68 19.67 -13.64
CA SER A 305 -9.20 20.01 -15.00
C SER A 305 -8.36 18.89 -15.63
N GLY A 306 -7.60 18.14 -14.84
CA GLY A 306 -6.91 16.94 -15.31
C GLY A 306 -7.88 15.82 -15.70
N LEU A 307 -8.99 15.67 -14.96
CA LEU A 307 -10.06 14.74 -15.35
C LEU A 307 -10.66 15.12 -16.70
N ILE A 308 -11.07 16.37 -16.87
CA ILE A 308 -11.65 16.87 -18.12
C ILE A 308 -10.65 16.68 -19.27
N LEU A 309 -9.39 17.02 -19.05
CA LEU A 309 -8.35 16.89 -20.07
C LEU A 309 -8.14 15.43 -20.50
N GLY A 310 -8.18 14.49 -19.55
CA GLY A 310 -8.14 13.05 -19.83
C GLY A 310 -9.33 12.57 -20.68
N LEU A 311 -10.55 13.01 -20.34
CA LEU A 311 -11.76 12.71 -21.12
C LEU A 311 -11.70 13.28 -22.53
N VAL A 312 -11.24 14.54 -22.70
CA VAL A 312 -10.99 15.15 -24.01
C VAL A 312 -10.00 14.31 -24.82
N GLY A 313 -8.94 13.82 -24.18
CA GLY A 313 -7.94 12.98 -24.83
C GLY A 313 -8.47 11.61 -25.25
N LEU A 314 -9.22 10.96 -24.39
CA LEU A 314 -9.88 9.70 -24.73
C LEU A 314 -10.89 9.90 -25.88
N GLY A 315 -11.71 10.95 -25.82
CA GLY A 315 -12.64 11.33 -26.89
C GLY A 315 -11.90 11.59 -28.23
N TRP A 316 -10.78 12.31 -28.19
CA TRP A 316 -9.95 12.53 -29.38
C TRP A 316 -9.36 11.22 -29.92
N LEU A 317 -8.87 10.32 -29.09
CA LEU A 317 -8.36 9.01 -29.51
C LEU A 317 -9.46 8.17 -30.18
N VAL A 318 -10.67 8.16 -29.61
CA VAL A 318 -11.86 7.49 -30.19
C VAL A 318 -12.19 8.11 -31.55
N PHE A 319 -12.29 9.43 -31.64
CA PHE A 319 -12.55 10.14 -32.90
C PHE A 319 -11.49 9.83 -33.97
N ARG A 320 -10.20 9.83 -33.60
CA ARG A 320 -9.11 9.45 -34.52
C ARG A 320 -9.17 7.96 -34.93
N GLY A 321 -9.73 7.11 -34.07
CA GLY A 321 -10.02 5.72 -34.39
C GLY A 321 -11.09 5.56 -35.46
N MET A 322 -12.07 6.48 -35.52
CA MET A 322 -13.14 6.50 -36.52
C MET A 322 -12.68 7.11 -37.84
N THR A 323 -11.92 8.21 -37.79
CA THR A 323 -11.62 9.06 -38.97
C THR A 323 -10.18 8.93 -39.48
N GLY A 324 -9.24 8.47 -38.63
CA GLY A 324 -7.82 8.46 -38.94
C GLY A 324 -7.41 7.38 -39.94
N PRO A 325 -6.30 7.60 -40.70
CA PRO A 325 -5.77 6.61 -41.63
C PRO A 325 -5.35 5.33 -40.88
N GLN A 326 -5.71 4.17 -41.43
CA GLN A 326 -5.46 2.83 -40.86
C GLN A 326 -6.10 2.61 -39.48
N ARG A 327 -6.95 3.55 -38.98
CA ARG A 327 -7.66 3.45 -37.69
C ARG A 327 -6.77 3.01 -36.52
N ARG A 328 -5.51 3.51 -36.47
CA ARG A 328 -4.46 3.09 -35.50
C ARG A 328 -4.81 3.44 -34.06
N ALA A 329 -5.66 4.44 -33.84
CA ALA A 329 -6.04 4.83 -32.49
C ALA A 329 -6.87 3.76 -31.79
N TRP A 330 -7.70 2.98 -32.48
CA TRP A 330 -8.51 1.93 -31.87
C TRP A 330 -7.69 0.88 -31.09
N PRO A 331 -6.58 0.30 -31.65
CA PRO A 331 -5.75 -0.58 -30.86
C PRO A 331 -5.19 0.09 -29.60
N LEU A 332 -4.77 1.36 -29.67
CA LEU A 332 -4.28 2.09 -28.52
C LEU A 332 -5.37 2.33 -27.48
N VAL A 333 -6.60 2.70 -27.91
CA VAL A 333 -7.76 2.81 -27.00
C VAL A 333 -8.05 1.45 -26.36
N GLY A 334 -8.00 0.35 -27.12
CA GLY A 334 -8.14 -1.00 -26.58
C GLY A 334 -7.07 -1.36 -25.55
N LEU A 335 -5.80 -1.08 -25.84
CA LEU A 335 -4.69 -1.36 -24.94
C LEU A 335 -4.81 -0.58 -23.62
N THR A 336 -5.01 0.73 -23.71
CA THR A 336 -5.05 1.58 -22.52
C THR A 336 -6.40 1.51 -21.80
N GLY A 337 -7.53 1.45 -22.52
CA GLY A 337 -8.88 1.41 -21.95
C GLY A 337 -9.18 0.08 -21.25
N VAL A 338 -8.85 -1.05 -21.87
CA VAL A 338 -9.06 -2.37 -21.25
C VAL A 338 -8.17 -2.54 -20.02
N PHE A 339 -6.91 -2.09 -20.08
CA PHE A 339 -6.05 -2.12 -18.90
C PHE A 339 -6.57 -1.22 -17.78
N PHE A 340 -6.99 0.00 -18.12
CA PHE A 340 -7.62 0.92 -17.16
C PHE A 340 -8.84 0.28 -16.49
N LEU A 341 -9.76 -0.28 -17.27
CA LEU A 341 -10.95 -0.93 -16.75
C LEU A 341 -10.62 -2.15 -15.88
N ALA A 342 -9.66 -3.00 -16.31
CA ALA A 342 -9.22 -4.14 -15.52
C ALA A 342 -8.65 -3.70 -14.16
N GLN A 343 -7.85 -2.62 -14.15
CA GLN A 343 -7.28 -2.06 -12.92
C GLN A 343 -8.37 -1.49 -12.00
N ILE A 344 -9.31 -0.72 -12.53
CA ILE A 344 -10.42 -0.17 -11.73
C ILE A 344 -11.28 -1.30 -11.17
N THR A 345 -11.66 -2.27 -12.02
CA THR A 345 -12.47 -3.41 -11.58
C THR A 345 -11.77 -4.17 -10.45
N PHE A 346 -10.47 -4.53 -10.62
CA PHE A 346 -9.73 -5.19 -9.56
C PHE A 346 -9.75 -4.41 -8.25
N ASN A 347 -9.48 -3.10 -8.30
CA ASN A 347 -9.41 -2.25 -7.12
C ASN A 347 -10.75 -2.10 -6.40
N LEU A 348 -11.89 -2.20 -7.12
CA LEU A 348 -13.22 -2.17 -6.52
C LEU A 348 -13.56 -3.46 -5.74
N PHE A 349 -12.93 -4.59 -6.11
CA PHE A 349 -13.11 -5.88 -5.44
C PHE A 349 -12.05 -6.16 -4.38
N TYR A 350 -11.02 -5.32 -4.24
CA TYR A 350 -9.91 -5.55 -3.35
C TYR A 350 -9.97 -4.61 -2.14
N ALA A 351 -10.48 -5.14 -1.01
CA ALA A 351 -10.67 -4.39 0.23
C ALA A 351 -9.44 -4.48 1.12
N ILE A 352 -8.51 -3.53 0.96
CA ILE A 352 -7.33 -3.35 1.81
C ILE A 352 -7.20 -1.89 2.26
N GLY A 353 -6.52 -1.65 3.38
CA GLY A 353 -6.36 -0.32 3.97
C GLY A 353 -5.72 0.68 3.00
N ASP A 354 -4.63 0.29 2.33
CA ASP A 354 -3.89 1.16 1.41
C ASP A 354 -4.23 0.89 -0.07
N ILE A 355 -5.50 0.79 -0.40
CA ILE A 355 -5.96 0.57 -1.78
C ILE A 355 -5.54 1.70 -2.74
N ARG A 356 -5.20 2.90 -2.23
CA ARG A 356 -4.86 4.07 -3.05
C ARG A 356 -3.68 3.80 -3.99
N VAL A 357 -2.65 3.11 -3.51
CA VAL A 357 -1.43 2.83 -4.28
C VAL A 357 -1.67 1.90 -5.47
N PHE A 358 -2.67 1.05 -5.40
CA PHE A 358 -3.07 0.18 -6.51
C PHE A 358 -3.70 0.93 -7.69
N TYR A 359 -4.09 2.21 -7.51
CA TYR A 359 -4.59 3.04 -8.61
C TYR A 359 -3.47 3.70 -9.43
N ILE A 360 -2.20 3.65 -9.03
CA ILE A 360 -1.08 4.27 -9.74
C ILE A 360 -1.05 3.90 -11.24
N PRO A 361 -1.23 2.62 -11.66
CA PRO A 361 -1.27 2.28 -13.09
C PRO A 361 -2.45 2.93 -13.83
N ALA A 362 -3.60 3.12 -13.16
CA ALA A 362 -4.74 3.81 -13.75
C ALA A 362 -4.48 5.33 -13.91
N TYR A 363 -3.83 5.97 -12.93
CA TYR A 363 -3.40 7.37 -13.03
C TYR A 363 -2.38 7.58 -14.16
N LEU A 364 -1.46 6.63 -14.35
CA LEU A 364 -0.51 6.63 -15.45
C LEU A 364 -1.22 6.62 -16.81
N VAL A 365 -2.21 5.73 -16.99
CA VAL A 365 -3.02 5.67 -18.22
C VAL A 365 -3.82 6.96 -18.41
N TRP A 366 -4.43 7.47 -17.35
CA TRP A 366 -5.16 8.73 -17.41
C TRP A 366 -4.26 9.89 -17.84
N THR A 367 -3.05 9.96 -17.32
CA THR A 367 -2.05 10.97 -17.70
C THR A 367 -1.65 10.85 -19.17
N LEU A 368 -1.56 9.65 -19.73
CA LEU A 368 -1.40 9.46 -21.16
C LEU A 368 -2.57 10.07 -21.94
N TRP A 369 -3.81 9.87 -21.48
CA TRP A 369 -4.99 10.49 -22.07
C TRP A 369 -4.99 12.01 -21.89
N MET A 370 -4.51 12.54 -20.75
CA MET A 370 -4.33 14.00 -20.58
C MET A 370 -3.35 14.56 -21.62
N GLY A 371 -2.26 13.87 -21.90
CA GLY A 371 -1.33 14.23 -22.98
C GLY A 371 -2.01 14.24 -24.35
N ALA A 372 -2.87 13.26 -24.62
CA ALA A 372 -3.68 13.23 -25.85
C ALA A 372 -4.71 14.38 -25.91
N GLY A 373 -5.30 14.75 -24.77
CA GLY A 373 -6.23 15.88 -24.65
C GLY A 373 -5.54 17.23 -24.88
N ALA A 374 -4.38 17.42 -24.25
CA ALA A 374 -3.56 18.61 -24.49
C ALA A 374 -3.14 18.72 -25.96
N TRP A 375 -2.76 17.59 -26.56
CA TRP A 375 -2.47 17.53 -28.00
C TRP A 375 -3.68 17.89 -28.85
N ALA A 376 -4.87 17.38 -28.53
CA ALA A 376 -6.12 17.68 -29.24
C ALA A 376 -6.48 19.18 -29.20
N LEU A 377 -6.39 19.79 -28.03
CA LEU A 377 -6.61 21.23 -27.84
C LEU A 377 -5.57 22.05 -28.60
N GLY A 378 -4.29 21.68 -28.54
CA GLY A 378 -3.24 22.31 -29.31
C GLY A 378 -3.49 22.23 -30.82
N ARG A 379 -3.99 21.09 -31.30
CA ARG A 379 -4.40 20.91 -32.72
C ARG A 379 -5.58 21.78 -33.11
N ALA A 380 -6.55 22.00 -32.21
CA ALA A 380 -7.65 22.92 -32.45
C ALA A 380 -7.16 24.36 -32.61
N VAL A 381 -6.22 24.81 -31.73
CA VAL A 381 -5.58 26.11 -31.88
C VAL A 381 -4.82 26.23 -33.20
N ILE A 382 -4.09 25.15 -33.60
CA ILE A 382 -3.40 25.12 -34.89
C ILE A 382 -4.39 25.35 -36.03
N SER A 383 -5.53 24.66 -36.03
CA SER A 383 -6.53 24.78 -37.10
C SER A 383 -7.17 26.17 -37.23
N LEU A 384 -7.22 26.93 -36.14
CA LEU A 384 -7.73 28.32 -36.14
C LEU A 384 -6.70 29.32 -36.73
N ILE A 385 -5.42 29.02 -36.62
CA ILE A 385 -4.31 29.91 -37.05
C ILE A 385 -3.81 29.52 -38.44
N GLU A 386 -4.01 28.26 -38.84
CA GLU A 386 -3.51 27.69 -40.10
C GLU A 386 -4.15 28.39 -41.32
N GLY A 387 -3.30 29.15 -42.06
CA GLY A 387 -3.63 29.76 -43.33
C GLY A 387 -2.69 29.30 -44.43
N PRO A 388 -2.91 29.71 -45.70
CA PRO A 388 -2.02 29.30 -46.80
C PRO A 388 -0.62 29.88 -46.61
N GLY A 389 0.37 28.97 -46.50
CA GLY A 389 1.81 29.29 -46.42
C GLY A 389 2.59 28.54 -45.35
N ASN A 390 3.83 28.13 -45.67
CA ASN A 390 4.69 27.34 -44.76
C ASN A 390 5.09 28.06 -43.48
N ALA A 391 5.20 29.40 -43.50
CA ALA A 391 5.55 30.19 -42.33
C ALA A 391 4.41 30.22 -41.30
N ARG A 392 3.16 30.45 -41.73
CA ARG A 392 1.98 30.41 -40.87
C ARG A 392 1.75 29.07 -40.24
N ARG A 393 1.99 27.98 -40.99
CA ARG A 393 1.90 26.61 -40.46
C ARG A 393 2.91 26.33 -39.35
N ARG A 394 4.15 26.81 -39.46
CA ARG A 394 5.16 26.69 -38.40
C ARG A 394 4.75 27.46 -37.15
N THR A 395 4.29 28.69 -37.31
CA THR A 395 3.80 29.52 -36.17
C THR A 395 2.63 28.87 -35.47
N ALA A 396 1.64 28.35 -36.22
CA ALA A 396 0.50 27.63 -35.66
C ALA A 396 0.91 26.39 -34.85
N LEU A 397 1.86 25.59 -35.36
CA LEU A 397 2.39 24.41 -34.64
C LEU A 397 3.07 24.80 -33.32
N PHE A 398 3.86 25.88 -33.29
CA PHE A 398 4.48 26.37 -32.06
C PHE A 398 3.44 26.92 -31.08
N ALA A 399 2.46 27.70 -31.53
CA ALA A 399 1.40 28.26 -30.68
C ALA A 399 0.55 27.14 -30.07
N GLY A 400 0.07 26.17 -30.87
CA GLY A 400 -0.76 25.07 -30.37
C GLY A 400 -0.02 24.14 -29.40
N SER A 401 1.26 23.82 -29.69
CA SER A 401 2.06 23.02 -28.75
C SER A 401 2.45 23.80 -27.48
N GLY A 402 2.62 25.10 -27.58
CA GLY A 402 2.82 26.01 -26.44
C GLY A 402 1.60 26.04 -25.51
N VAL A 403 0.39 26.14 -26.05
CA VAL A 403 -0.87 26.06 -25.28
C VAL A 403 -0.98 24.70 -24.59
N ALA A 404 -0.73 23.59 -25.29
CA ALA A 404 -0.77 22.26 -24.71
C ALA A 404 0.22 22.10 -23.54
N LEU A 405 1.44 22.58 -23.71
CA LEU A 405 2.45 22.58 -22.65
C LEU A 405 2.03 23.47 -21.47
N ALA A 406 1.54 24.68 -21.72
CA ALA A 406 1.11 25.61 -20.68
C ALA A 406 -0.01 25.02 -19.81
N LEU A 407 -1.01 24.35 -20.42
CA LEU A 407 -2.05 23.65 -19.69
C LEU A 407 -1.49 22.55 -18.78
N LEU A 408 -0.59 21.72 -19.29
CA LEU A 408 0.02 20.63 -18.52
C LEU A 408 0.91 21.19 -17.39
N LEU A 409 1.69 22.25 -17.64
CA LEU A 409 2.51 22.90 -16.61
C LEU A 409 1.66 23.61 -15.54
N ALA A 410 0.52 24.19 -15.90
CA ALA A 410 -0.41 24.78 -14.92
C ALA A 410 -0.97 23.69 -13.99
N LEU A 411 -1.34 22.51 -14.53
CA LEU A 411 -1.74 21.35 -13.72
C LEU A 411 -0.61 20.86 -12.83
N THR A 412 0.59 20.76 -13.37
CA THR A 412 1.81 20.39 -12.62
C THR A 412 2.07 21.34 -11.46
N TYR A 413 2.05 22.65 -11.72
CA TYR A 413 2.27 23.67 -10.70
C TYR A 413 1.22 23.61 -9.59
N ARG A 414 -0.07 23.55 -9.98
CA ARG A 414 -1.16 23.39 -9.01
C ARG A 414 -0.95 22.16 -8.13
N SER A 415 -0.70 20.99 -8.75
CA SER A 415 -0.50 19.76 -8.03
C SER A 415 0.71 19.83 -7.10
N ALA A 416 1.82 20.39 -7.56
CA ALA A 416 3.02 20.57 -6.75
C ALA A 416 2.76 21.43 -5.50
N VAL A 417 2.03 22.56 -5.66
CA VAL A 417 1.75 23.47 -4.52
C VAL A 417 0.76 22.85 -3.54
N VAL A 418 -0.31 22.23 -4.05
CA VAL A 418 -1.38 21.68 -3.20
C VAL A 418 -0.90 20.45 -2.42
N HIS A 419 -0.13 19.56 -3.05
CA HIS A 419 0.21 18.26 -2.47
C HIS A 419 1.61 18.19 -1.84
N TRP A 420 2.42 19.29 -1.91
CA TRP A 420 3.73 19.33 -1.26
C TRP A 420 3.69 18.96 0.22
N PRO A 421 2.76 19.51 1.05
CA PRO A 421 2.74 19.21 2.48
C PRO A 421 2.44 17.73 2.81
N GLU A 422 1.60 17.08 1.99
CA GLU A 422 1.16 15.71 2.22
C GLU A 422 2.12 14.66 1.63
N ALA A 423 2.72 14.96 0.48
CA ALA A 423 3.54 14.00 -0.25
C ALA A 423 5.01 14.00 0.17
N GLN A 424 5.48 15.07 0.81
CA GLN A 424 6.87 15.14 1.25
C GLN A 424 7.10 14.33 2.53
N ALA A 425 8.18 13.58 2.58
CA ALA A 425 8.59 12.77 3.72
C ALA A 425 9.95 13.21 4.32
N ALA A 426 10.47 14.37 3.91
CA ALA A 426 11.82 14.84 4.28
C ALA A 426 12.02 15.05 5.80
N ASN A 427 10.95 15.19 6.54
CA ASN A 427 10.97 15.36 8.00
C ASN A 427 10.34 14.16 8.73
N ASP A 428 10.05 13.04 8.01
CA ASP A 428 9.48 11.85 8.63
C ASP A 428 10.60 10.99 9.23
N ASP A 429 10.88 11.24 10.48
CA ASP A 429 11.76 10.46 11.34
C ASP A 429 10.96 9.81 12.49
N SER A 430 9.64 9.73 12.35
CA SER A 430 8.72 9.30 13.41
C SER A 430 9.00 7.88 13.88
N ALA A 431 9.32 6.95 12.98
CA ALA A 431 9.64 5.57 13.33
C ALA A 431 10.97 5.48 14.11
N GLN A 432 12.01 6.21 13.66
CA GLN A 432 13.29 6.22 14.35
C GLN A 432 13.14 6.80 15.76
N ARG A 433 12.51 7.98 15.89
CA ARG A 433 12.29 8.62 17.21
C ARG A 433 11.46 7.75 18.17
N ALA A 434 10.41 7.09 17.65
CA ALA A 434 9.58 6.22 18.47
C ALA A 434 10.37 5.03 19.01
N TRP A 435 11.16 4.38 18.17
CA TRP A 435 11.96 3.24 18.57
C TRP A 435 13.16 3.65 19.42
N ASP A 436 13.81 4.78 19.17
CA ASP A 436 14.87 5.32 20.02
C ASP A 436 14.33 5.60 21.43
N ALA A 437 13.15 6.24 21.53
CA ALA A 437 12.49 6.51 22.80
C ALA A 437 12.11 5.20 23.54
N LEU A 438 11.51 4.23 22.83
CA LEU A 438 11.12 2.95 23.40
C LEU A 438 12.35 2.15 23.90
N LEU A 439 13.45 2.17 23.15
CA LEU A 439 14.67 1.47 23.52
C LEU A 439 15.47 2.19 24.63
N ALA A 440 15.28 3.49 24.79
CA ALA A 440 15.81 4.26 25.91
C ALA A 440 15.06 3.99 27.22
N ALA A 441 13.83 3.45 27.16
CA ALA A 441 13.11 3.02 28.34
C ALA A 441 13.84 1.87 29.04
N SER A 442 13.67 1.74 30.36
CA SER A 442 14.30 0.72 31.19
C SER A 442 13.73 -0.69 30.94
N LEU A 443 13.72 -1.13 29.69
CA LEU A 443 13.27 -2.46 29.32
C LEU A 443 14.28 -3.53 29.78
N PRO A 444 13.84 -4.57 30.51
CA PRO A 444 14.70 -5.66 30.94
C PRO A 444 15.33 -6.40 29.75
N GLN A 445 16.41 -7.12 30.03
CA GLN A 445 16.96 -8.05 29.03
C GLN A 445 15.96 -9.18 28.74
N ASN A 446 15.96 -9.65 27.49
CA ASN A 446 15.09 -10.72 27.00
C ASN A 446 13.57 -10.40 27.12
N ALA A 447 13.17 -9.12 27.18
CA ALA A 447 11.76 -8.78 27.21
C ALA A 447 11.06 -9.12 25.87
N ILE A 448 9.77 -9.41 25.95
CA ILE A 448 8.89 -9.58 24.80
C ILE A 448 8.09 -8.29 24.63
N LEU A 449 8.15 -7.71 23.44
CA LEU A 449 7.36 -6.55 23.05
C LEU A 449 6.17 -7.00 22.22
N VAL A 450 4.97 -6.57 22.58
CA VAL A 450 3.73 -6.91 21.87
C VAL A 450 3.11 -5.65 21.30
N SER A 451 2.80 -5.68 20.01
CA SER A 451 1.94 -4.70 19.33
C SER A 451 0.67 -5.37 18.81
N ASN A 452 -0.37 -4.58 18.61
CA ASN A 452 -1.55 -5.01 17.85
C ASN A 452 -1.32 -4.94 16.33
N ASP A 453 -0.21 -4.31 15.89
CA ASP A 453 0.07 -4.03 14.49
C ASP A 453 1.51 -4.46 14.11
N ARG A 454 1.62 -5.18 12.99
CA ARG A 454 2.90 -5.54 12.37
C ARG A 454 3.70 -4.30 11.98
N ASP A 455 3.02 -3.27 11.52
CA ASP A 455 3.67 -2.09 10.96
C ASP A 455 4.42 -1.31 12.03
N GLU A 456 3.96 -1.36 13.27
CA GLU A 456 4.67 -0.81 14.42
C GLU A 456 5.87 -1.68 14.84
N MET A 457 5.83 -2.98 14.55
CA MET A 457 6.89 -3.93 14.94
C MET A 457 8.00 -4.07 13.90
N ALA A 458 7.72 -3.78 12.62
CA ALA A 458 8.70 -3.92 11.55
C ALA A 458 10.01 -3.12 11.78
N PRO A 459 10.00 -1.88 12.32
CA PRO A 459 11.22 -1.15 12.63
C PRO A 459 12.13 -1.82 13.65
N LEU A 460 11.58 -2.63 14.58
CA LEU A 460 12.40 -3.37 15.54
C LEU A 460 13.42 -4.27 14.84
N TRP A 461 13.02 -4.95 13.77
CA TRP A 461 13.92 -5.83 13.02
C TRP A 461 15.03 -5.06 12.29
N TYR A 462 14.74 -3.83 11.83
CA TYR A 462 15.78 -2.94 11.31
C TYR A 462 16.77 -2.56 12.40
N VAL A 463 16.29 -2.14 13.56
CA VAL A 463 17.13 -1.80 14.72
C VAL A 463 18.00 -2.99 15.16
N GLN A 464 17.41 -4.18 15.22
CA GLN A 464 18.10 -5.40 15.65
C GLN A 464 19.14 -5.89 14.64
N TYR A 465 18.78 -5.98 13.38
CA TYR A 465 19.59 -6.71 12.39
C TYR A 465 20.35 -5.80 11.42
N VAL A 466 20.03 -4.52 11.35
CA VAL A 466 20.77 -3.54 10.55
C VAL A 466 21.64 -2.66 11.45
N GLN A 467 21.07 -2.13 12.55
CA GLN A 467 21.79 -1.30 13.50
C GLN A 467 22.51 -2.11 14.60
N GLY A 468 22.17 -3.39 14.79
CA GLY A 468 22.81 -4.29 15.75
C GLY A 468 22.43 -4.05 17.21
N ALA A 469 21.34 -3.32 17.49
CA ALA A 469 20.91 -2.96 18.83
C ALA A 469 19.82 -3.90 19.36
N ARG A 470 19.83 -4.18 20.68
CA ARG A 470 18.78 -4.92 21.41
C ARG A 470 18.30 -6.21 20.73
N GLN A 471 19.22 -7.03 20.25
CA GLN A 471 18.92 -8.35 19.66
C GLN A 471 18.34 -9.35 20.67
N ASP A 472 18.36 -9.01 21.94
CA ASP A 472 17.76 -9.76 23.05
C ASP A 472 16.24 -9.65 23.09
N LEU A 473 15.66 -8.59 22.54
CA LEU A 473 14.21 -8.37 22.54
C LEU A 473 13.51 -9.26 21.51
N THR A 474 12.28 -9.64 21.82
CA THR A 474 11.41 -10.38 20.87
C THR A 474 10.17 -9.55 20.56
N GLY A 475 9.92 -9.27 19.28
CA GLY A 475 8.73 -8.56 18.83
C GLY A 475 7.61 -9.51 18.41
N LEU A 476 6.40 -9.31 18.93
CA LEU A 476 5.23 -10.11 18.61
C LEU A 476 4.06 -9.22 18.18
N PHE A 477 3.24 -9.75 17.27
CA PHE A 477 2.01 -9.10 16.79
C PHE A 477 1.00 -10.13 16.27
N PRO A 478 -0.31 -9.81 16.17
CA PRO A 478 -1.32 -10.68 15.59
C PRO A 478 -1.04 -11.02 14.13
N ARG A 479 -1.39 -12.24 13.71
CA ARG A 479 -1.18 -12.73 12.34
C ARG A 479 -2.49 -13.12 11.69
N LEU A 480 -2.68 -12.75 10.43
CA LEU A 480 -3.89 -12.96 9.62
C LEU A 480 -4.11 -14.44 9.22
N ARG A 481 -4.02 -15.39 10.15
CA ARG A 481 -4.37 -16.79 9.89
C ARG A 481 -5.52 -17.19 10.79
N GLU A 482 -6.67 -17.55 10.21
CA GLU A 482 -7.80 -18.11 10.92
C GLU A 482 -7.41 -19.34 11.76
N GLY A 483 -7.99 -19.45 12.96
CA GLY A 483 -7.80 -20.59 13.85
C GLY A 483 -6.47 -20.65 14.59
N SER A 484 -5.59 -19.66 14.46
CA SER A 484 -4.33 -19.64 15.20
C SER A 484 -4.45 -18.85 16.52
N SER A 485 -3.65 -19.25 17.51
CA SER A 485 -3.46 -18.50 18.77
C SER A 485 -2.85 -17.11 18.57
N TRP A 486 -2.59 -16.69 17.33
CA TRP A 486 -1.97 -15.45 16.92
C TRP A 486 -2.95 -14.43 16.33
N THR A 487 -4.26 -14.65 16.45
CA THR A 487 -5.25 -13.84 15.73
C THR A 487 -5.56 -12.49 16.38
N THR A 488 -5.34 -12.35 17.69
CA THR A 488 -5.61 -11.11 18.43
C THR A 488 -4.45 -10.72 19.31
N VAL A 489 -4.35 -9.44 19.67
CA VAL A 489 -3.31 -8.95 20.58
C VAL A 489 -3.37 -9.64 21.95
N ALA A 490 -4.56 -9.88 22.49
CA ALA A 490 -4.71 -10.58 23.76
C ALA A 490 -4.15 -12.01 23.69
N ARG A 491 -4.44 -12.77 22.65
CA ARG A 491 -3.87 -14.13 22.48
C ARG A 491 -2.36 -14.14 22.31
N VAL A 492 -1.83 -13.16 21.58
CA VAL A 492 -0.38 -12.99 21.44
C VAL A 492 0.26 -12.64 22.78
N THR A 493 -0.41 -11.82 23.59
CA THR A 493 0.02 -11.48 24.96
C THR A 493 -0.01 -12.73 25.88
N ASP A 494 -1.05 -13.57 25.80
CA ASP A 494 -1.09 -14.85 26.53
C ASP A 494 0.10 -15.74 26.17
N LEU A 495 0.41 -15.86 24.88
CA LEU A 495 1.58 -16.62 24.41
C LEU A 495 2.89 -16.06 24.97
N ALA A 496 3.02 -14.74 25.00
CA ALA A 496 4.19 -14.08 25.56
C ALA A 496 4.32 -14.34 27.06
N LEU A 497 3.26 -14.17 27.83
CA LEU A 497 3.23 -14.43 29.27
C LEU A 497 3.55 -15.89 29.62
N ALA A 498 3.07 -16.84 28.81
CA ALA A 498 3.34 -18.27 29.01
C ALA A 498 4.84 -18.64 28.91
N THR A 499 5.68 -17.76 28.36
CA THR A 499 7.12 -17.96 28.30
C THR A 499 7.83 -17.70 29.63
N GLY A 500 7.20 -17.00 30.57
CA GLY A 500 7.82 -16.53 31.81
C GLY A 500 8.80 -15.35 31.64
N ARG A 501 8.93 -14.80 30.43
CA ARG A 501 9.75 -13.63 30.13
C ARG A 501 8.98 -12.34 30.49
N PRO A 502 9.67 -11.22 30.79
CA PRO A 502 9.03 -9.93 30.92
C PRO A 502 8.27 -9.55 29.64
N VAL A 503 7.00 -9.12 29.75
CA VAL A 503 6.14 -8.77 28.62
C VAL A 503 5.75 -7.31 28.70
N TYR A 504 5.85 -6.60 27.58
CA TYR A 504 5.48 -5.19 27.45
C TYR A 504 4.66 -4.96 26.19
N LEU A 505 3.60 -4.18 26.28
CA LEU A 505 2.96 -3.59 25.12
C LEU A 505 3.82 -2.40 24.67
N VAL A 506 4.01 -2.24 23.35
CA VAL A 506 4.80 -1.13 22.79
C VAL A 506 4.15 0.24 22.98
N LYS A 507 2.86 0.24 23.31
CA LYS A 507 2.02 1.44 23.55
C LYS A 507 0.87 1.10 24.46
N PRO A 508 0.20 2.09 25.08
CA PRO A 508 -1.07 1.88 25.78
C PRO A 508 -2.13 1.29 24.84
N MET A 509 -2.81 0.25 25.28
CA MET A 509 -3.90 -0.43 24.56
C MET A 509 -5.11 -0.56 25.48
N PRO A 510 -5.94 0.51 25.59
CA PRO A 510 -7.10 0.54 26.50
C PRO A 510 -8.07 -0.60 26.21
N GLY A 511 -8.56 -1.25 27.26
CA GLY A 511 -9.45 -2.40 27.18
C GLY A 511 -8.73 -3.75 27.36
N LEU A 512 -7.39 -3.81 27.26
CA LEU A 512 -6.67 -5.02 27.67
C LEU A 512 -6.59 -5.18 29.19
N ASP A 513 -6.84 -4.11 29.95
CA ASP A 513 -6.94 -4.10 31.41
C ASP A 513 -8.09 -4.96 31.95
N ILE A 514 -9.06 -5.32 31.14
CA ILE A 514 -10.08 -6.32 31.48
C ILE A 514 -9.48 -7.73 31.72
N LYS A 515 -8.31 -8.01 31.16
CA LYS A 515 -7.66 -9.34 31.17
C LYS A 515 -6.29 -9.34 31.84
N TYR A 516 -5.63 -8.19 31.92
CA TYR A 516 -4.26 -8.07 32.43
C TYR A 516 -4.15 -6.90 33.42
N GLU A 517 -3.19 -7.00 34.35
CA GLU A 517 -2.69 -5.82 35.04
C GLU A 517 -1.69 -5.10 34.15
N LEU A 518 -1.97 -3.82 33.89
CA LEU A 518 -1.21 -2.98 32.98
C LEU A 518 -0.52 -1.87 33.78
N GLU A 519 0.80 -1.82 33.73
CA GLU A 519 1.60 -0.83 34.43
C GLU A 519 2.46 -0.04 33.41
N PRO A 520 2.08 1.22 33.09
CA PRO A 520 2.89 2.07 32.24
C PRO A 520 4.28 2.29 32.86
N LEU A 521 5.34 2.17 32.05
CA LEU A 521 6.67 2.53 32.51
C LEU A 521 6.74 4.04 32.78
N GLU A 522 7.31 4.42 33.92
CA GLU A 522 7.53 5.82 34.26
C GLU A 522 8.58 6.44 33.33
N GLY A 523 8.29 7.65 32.81
CA GLY A 523 9.18 8.45 31.98
C GLY A 523 8.43 9.30 30.97
N GLU A 524 8.93 10.49 30.67
CA GLU A 524 8.47 11.30 29.54
C GLU A 524 9.02 10.66 28.25
N LEU A 525 8.30 9.67 27.70
CA LEU A 525 8.61 9.11 26.40
C LEU A 525 7.94 9.98 25.32
N ALA A 526 8.69 10.91 24.79
CA ALA A 526 8.25 11.80 23.71
C ALA A 526 8.25 11.10 22.35
N GLY A 527 7.63 9.92 22.26
CA GLY A 527 7.52 9.17 21.02
C GLY A 527 6.08 9.02 20.54
N PRO A 528 5.86 8.77 19.24
CA PRO A 528 4.52 8.56 18.68
C PRO A 528 3.76 7.37 19.26
N LEU A 529 4.45 6.38 19.83
CA LEU A 529 3.84 5.18 20.43
C LEU A 529 3.37 5.42 21.88
N GLY A 530 3.93 6.40 22.57
CA GLY A 530 3.71 6.60 24.00
C GLY A 530 4.56 5.65 24.87
N PRO A 531 4.31 5.59 26.20
CA PRO A 531 5.10 4.75 27.09
C PRO A 531 4.80 3.27 26.84
N PRO A 532 5.82 2.38 26.89
CA PRO A 532 5.58 0.95 26.92
C PRO A 532 4.90 0.58 28.25
N VAL A 533 4.07 -0.45 28.21
CA VAL A 533 3.24 -0.88 29.33
C VAL A 533 3.63 -2.30 29.73
N ALA A 534 4.09 -2.49 30.96
CA ALA A 534 4.33 -3.81 31.51
C ALA A 534 3.01 -4.57 31.68
N VAL A 535 3.03 -5.86 31.38
CA VAL A 535 1.86 -6.73 31.38
C VAL A 535 2.06 -7.85 32.38
N HIS A 536 1.10 -7.97 33.30
CA HIS A 536 1.06 -9.07 34.26
C HIS A 536 -0.30 -9.77 34.18
N PRO A 537 -0.38 -11.07 34.48
CA PRO A 537 -1.67 -11.72 34.71
C PRO A 537 -2.44 -11.00 35.80
N LEU A 538 -3.76 -10.95 35.71
CA LEU A 538 -4.58 -10.41 36.80
C LEU A 538 -4.25 -11.11 38.10
N SER A 539 -3.90 -10.32 39.13
CA SER A 539 -3.59 -10.83 40.46
C SER A 539 -4.81 -11.44 41.14
N ARG A 540 -6.00 -11.01 40.72
CA ARG A 540 -7.28 -11.47 41.26
C ARG A 540 -8.29 -11.69 40.15
N ILE A 541 -8.80 -12.93 40.05
CA ILE A 541 -9.82 -13.38 39.10
C ILE A 541 -11.07 -13.94 39.77
N GLU A 542 -11.10 -13.95 41.11
CA GLU A 542 -12.25 -14.39 41.90
C GLU A 542 -12.96 -13.20 42.59
N PRO A 543 -14.28 -13.12 42.45
CA PRO A 543 -15.06 -12.01 43.02
C PRO A 543 -15.21 -12.11 44.55
N ASP A 544 -15.34 -10.96 45.23
CA ASP A 544 -15.74 -10.90 46.65
C ASP A 544 -17.16 -11.43 46.86
N ARG A 545 -18.02 -11.19 45.87
CA ARG A 545 -19.42 -11.62 45.88
C ARG A 545 -19.71 -12.50 44.69
N ALA A 546 -19.72 -13.78 44.92
CA ALA A 546 -20.06 -14.76 43.85
C ALA A 546 -21.55 -14.67 43.49
N VAL A 547 -21.85 -14.68 42.21
CA VAL A 547 -23.16 -14.88 41.62
C VAL A 547 -22.99 -15.88 40.47
N ASP A 548 -24.05 -16.49 40.02
CA ASP A 548 -24.00 -17.43 38.87
C ASP A 548 -25.15 -17.09 37.94
N LEU A 549 -24.97 -16.02 37.17
CA LEU A 549 -25.99 -15.51 36.26
C LEU A 549 -25.52 -15.67 34.81
N THR A 550 -26.29 -16.39 34.05
CA THR A 550 -26.00 -16.59 32.63
C THR A 550 -26.89 -15.69 31.77
N TYR A 551 -26.27 -14.88 30.91
CA TYR A 551 -26.96 -14.01 29.96
C TYR A 551 -27.05 -14.70 28.59
N GLY A 552 -28.29 -15.04 28.21
CA GLY A 552 -28.53 -15.95 27.09
C GLY A 552 -27.85 -17.29 27.38
N ASP A 553 -27.18 -17.86 26.44
CA ASP A 553 -26.32 -19.04 26.60
C ASP A 553 -24.86 -18.73 26.29
N SER A 554 -24.50 -17.43 26.33
CA SER A 554 -23.27 -16.93 25.73
C SER A 554 -22.23 -16.49 26.76
N VAL A 555 -22.64 -15.84 27.84
CA VAL A 555 -21.72 -15.31 28.84
C VAL A 555 -22.28 -15.48 30.26
N ARG A 556 -21.41 -15.78 31.18
CA ARG A 556 -21.72 -15.94 32.60
C ARG A 556 -21.11 -14.81 33.41
N LEU A 557 -21.90 -14.15 34.23
CA LEU A 557 -21.42 -13.28 35.31
C LEU A 557 -21.12 -14.17 36.53
N VAL A 558 -19.84 -14.31 36.84
CA VAL A 558 -19.35 -15.16 37.93
C VAL A 558 -19.50 -14.48 39.30
N GLY A 559 -19.41 -13.17 39.30
CA GLY A 559 -19.54 -12.37 40.49
C GLY A 559 -19.13 -10.93 40.30
N TYR A 560 -19.04 -10.19 41.39
CA TYR A 560 -18.68 -8.79 41.36
C TYR A 560 -18.00 -8.32 42.64
N ASP A 561 -17.21 -7.22 42.54
CA ASP A 561 -16.67 -6.47 43.66
C ASP A 561 -17.24 -5.05 43.68
N LEU A 562 -17.30 -4.45 44.86
CA LEU A 562 -17.67 -3.05 45.05
C LEU A 562 -16.59 -2.32 45.86
N ARG A 563 -16.09 -1.20 45.35
CA ARG A 563 -15.04 -0.40 46.00
C ARG A 563 -15.39 1.10 45.96
N PRO A 564 -15.65 1.71 47.13
CA PRO A 564 -15.73 1.09 48.45
C PRO A 564 -17.00 0.23 48.59
N ALA A 565 -16.99 -0.74 49.50
CA ALA A 565 -18.14 -1.63 49.74
C ALA A 565 -19.40 -0.88 50.14
N MET A 566 -19.24 0.31 50.74
CA MET A 566 -20.30 1.27 51.08
C MET A 566 -19.84 2.68 50.67
N PRO A 567 -20.31 3.21 49.55
CA PRO A 567 -19.96 4.55 49.09
C PRO A 567 -20.68 5.63 49.94
N THR A 568 -20.01 6.75 50.13
CA THR A 568 -20.60 7.96 50.71
C THR A 568 -21.13 8.91 49.64
N PRO A 569 -22.06 9.83 49.96
CA PRO A 569 -22.53 10.83 49.01
C PRO A 569 -21.39 11.58 48.32
N GLY A 570 -21.49 11.81 47.04
CA GLY A 570 -20.46 12.46 46.22
C GLY A 570 -19.24 11.60 45.85
N GLN A 571 -19.12 10.40 46.39
CA GLN A 571 -18.05 9.46 46.01
C GLN A 571 -18.37 8.70 44.70
N SER A 572 -17.31 8.29 43.99
CA SER A 572 -17.44 7.31 42.94
C SER A 572 -17.41 5.89 43.51
N LEU A 573 -18.28 5.04 43.00
CA LEU A 573 -18.30 3.60 43.26
C LEU A 573 -17.66 2.87 42.06
N GLN A 574 -16.66 2.06 42.32
CA GLN A 574 -16.18 1.09 41.33
C GLN A 574 -16.91 -0.24 41.54
N ALA A 575 -17.54 -0.73 40.46
CA ALA A 575 -18.09 -2.06 40.38
C ALA A 575 -17.26 -2.87 39.37
N VAL A 576 -16.63 -3.94 39.83
CA VAL A 576 -15.88 -4.86 38.95
C VAL A 576 -16.76 -6.07 38.70
N LEU A 577 -17.12 -6.31 37.44
CA LEU A 577 -17.89 -7.47 37.04
C LEU A 577 -16.96 -8.56 36.49
N TYR A 578 -17.08 -9.79 36.97
CA TYR A 578 -16.24 -10.91 36.53
C TYR A 578 -17.02 -11.75 35.54
N TRP A 579 -16.61 -11.65 34.28
CA TRP A 579 -17.25 -12.34 33.16
C TRP A 579 -16.50 -13.62 32.77
N GLU A 580 -17.26 -14.62 32.32
CA GLU A 580 -16.75 -15.84 31.69
C GLU A 580 -17.56 -16.13 30.43
N PRO A 581 -16.99 -15.95 29.23
CA PRO A 581 -17.60 -16.39 27.98
C PRO A 581 -17.77 -17.92 27.95
N LEU A 582 -18.95 -18.39 27.57
CA LEU A 582 -19.27 -19.82 27.47
C LEU A 582 -19.09 -20.32 26.03
N LYS A 583 -19.24 -19.43 25.05
CA LYS A 583 -19.04 -19.66 23.63
C LYS A 583 -18.54 -18.37 22.97
N PRO A 584 -18.02 -18.44 21.71
CA PRO A 584 -17.66 -17.24 20.96
C PRO A 584 -18.82 -16.26 20.87
N MET A 585 -18.59 -15.02 21.22
CA MET A 585 -19.60 -13.95 21.14
C MET A 585 -19.73 -13.51 19.67
N GLY A 586 -20.97 -13.38 19.19
CA GLY A 586 -21.24 -13.02 17.79
C GLY A 586 -21.19 -11.51 17.50
N ALA A 587 -21.05 -10.66 18.50
CA ALA A 587 -21.07 -9.21 18.38
C ALA A 587 -20.36 -8.55 19.57
N ASP A 588 -20.05 -7.26 19.42
CA ASP A 588 -19.57 -6.43 20.51
C ASP A 588 -20.76 -5.93 21.33
N TRP A 589 -20.75 -6.31 22.60
CA TRP A 589 -21.80 -5.96 23.54
C TRP A 589 -21.40 -4.73 24.35
N THR A 590 -22.41 -4.01 24.85
CA THR A 590 -22.26 -2.96 25.85
C THR A 590 -22.70 -3.52 27.20
N THR A 591 -21.86 -3.42 28.20
CA THR A 591 -22.22 -3.69 29.60
C THR A 591 -22.69 -2.39 30.25
N PHE A 592 -23.62 -2.49 31.19
CA PHE A 592 -24.03 -1.36 32.02
C PHE A 592 -24.15 -1.78 33.46
N VAL A 593 -23.90 -0.81 34.36
CA VAL A 593 -24.15 -0.97 35.80
C VAL A 593 -24.93 0.23 36.30
N GLN A 594 -26.04 -0.04 36.94
CA GLN A 594 -26.90 1.00 37.54
C GLN A 594 -27.06 0.79 39.04
N ILE A 595 -27.07 1.89 39.79
CA ILE A 595 -27.42 1.91 41.19
C ILE A 595 -28.81 2.52 41.34
N LEU A 596 -29.73 1.75 41.92
CA LEU A 596 -31.10 2.18 42.16
C LEU A 596 -31.34 2.32 43.65
N ASP A 597 -32.18 3.28 44.08
CA ASP A 597 -32.70 3.38 45.46
C ASP A 597 -33.84 2.38 45.71
N ALA A 598 -34.37 2.37 46.91
CA ALA A 598 -35.49 1.51 47.33
C ALA A 598 -36.78 1.77 46.50
N ALA A 599 -36.96 2.95 45.95
CA ALA A 599 -38.09 3.34 45.11
C ALA A 599 -37.86 3.03 43.62
N GLY A 600 -36.64 2.55 43.24
CA GLY A 600 -36.28 2.24 41.86
C GLY A 600 -35.72 3.45 41.10
N ASN A 601 -35.45 4.58 41.74
CA ASN A 601 -34.86 5.74 41.08
C ASN A 601 -33.36 5.49 40.85
N LYS A 602 -32.86 5.87 39.67
CA LYS A 602 -31.46 5.75 39.33
C LYS A 602 -30.61 6.80 40.01
N LEU A 603 -29.63 6.36 40.80
CA LEU A 603 -28.69 7.20 41.53
C LEU A 603 -27.37 7.40 40.78
N GLY A 604 -27.00 6.47 39.92
CA GLY A 604 -25.81 6.53 39.09
C GLY A 604 -25.79 5.39 38.09
N GLN A 605 -24.97 5.55 37.06
CA GLN A 605 -24.85 4.58 35.95
C GLN A 605 -23.47 4.67 35.31
N SER A 606 -22.97 3.55 34.80
CA SER A 606 -21.81 3.44 33.92
C SER A 606 -22.12 2.47 32.83
N ASP A 607 -21.92 2.88 31.56
CA ASP A 607 -22.11 2.08 30.35
C ASP A 607 -20.84 2.17 29.52
N HIS A 608 -20.33 1.03 29.05
CA HIS A 608 -19.24 1.00 28.08
C HIS A 608 -19.16 -0.35 27.36
N ARG A 609 -18.31 -0.41 26.32
CA ARG A 609 -17.95 -1.68 25.67
C ARG A 609 -16.80 -2.31 26.44
N PRO A 610 -17.00 -3.47 27.08
CA PRO A 610 -15.95 -4.13 27.84
C PRO A 610 -14.82 -4.59 26.91
N GLY A 611 -13.57 -4.36 27.33
CA GLY A 611 -12.39 -4.67 26.53
C GLY A 611 -12.08 -3.66 25.42
N GLY A 612 -12.86 -2.58 25.29
CA GLY A 612 -12.59 -1.48 24.36
C GLY A 612 -12.38 -1.95 22.90
N ASP A 613 -11.44 -1.29 22.23
CA ASP A 613 -11.13 -1.62 20.81
C ASP A 613 -10.10 -2.76 20.67
N PHE A 614 -9.32 -3.09 21.71
CA PHE A 614 -8.26 -4.07 21.62
C PHE A 614 -8.67 -5.49 22.08
N HIS A 615 -9.70 -5.61 22.90
CA HIS A 615 -10.27 -6.90 23.32
C HIS A 615 -11.79 -6.85 23.47
N PRO A 616 -12.54 -6.36 22.46
CA PRO A 616 -14.00 -6.31 22.52
C PRO A 616 -14.60 -7.71 22.73
N SER A 617 -15.84 -7.77 23.20
CA SER A 617 -16.48 -9.04 23.57
C SER A 617 -16.56 -10.06 22.42
N SER A 618 -16.62 -9.62 21.17
CA SER A 618 -16.56 -10.52 20.00
C SER A 618 -15.23 -11.30 19.87
N LEU A 619 -14.17 -10.87 20.54
CA LEU A 619 -12.85 -11.52 20.53
C LEU A 619 -12.61 -12.41 21.77
N TRP A 620 -13.52 -12.44 22.72
CA TRP A 620 -13.40 -13.24 23.94
C TRP A 620 -13.41 -14.74 23.62
N ALA A 621 -12.53 -15.48 24.27
CA ALA A 621 -12.47 -16.93 24.13
C ALA A 621 -13.27 -17.62 25.24
N PRO A 622 -13.96 -18.73 24.94
CA PRO A 622 -14.66 -19.52 25.95
C PRO A 622 -13.72 -19.92 27.10
N GLY A 623 -14.18 -19.72 28.35
CA GLY A 623 -13.42 -20.04 29.56
C GLY A 623 -12.42 -18.97 30.02
N GLU A 624 -12.28 -17.85 29.31
CA GLU A 624 -11.50 -16.71 29.80
C GLU A 624 -12.16 -16.11 31.08
N ARG A 625 -11.32 -15.56 31.96
CA ARG A 625 -11.79 -14.79 33.11
C ARG A 625 -11.44 -13.32 32.86
N LEU A 626 -12.45 -12.47 32.90
CA LEU A 626 -12.36 -11.05 32.54
C LEU A 626 -12.94 -10.20 33.67
N ALA A 627 -12.23 -9.14 34.04
CA ALA A 627 -12.60 -8.24 35.14
C ALA A 627 -12.99 -6.85 34.57
N ASP A 628 -14.27 -6.65 34.33
CA ASP A 628 -14.83 -5.45 33.72
C ASP A 628 -15.14 -4.39 34.77
N THR A 629 -14.43 -3.27 34.78
CA THR A 629 -14.52 -2.23 35.79
C THR A 629 -15.41 -1.08 35.35
N HIS A 630 -16.49 -0.87 36.08
CA HIS A 630 -17.41 0.25 35.96
C HIS A 630 -17.17 1.28 37.04
N THR A 631 -16.93 2.54 36.70
CA THR A 631 -16.83 3.67 37.62
C THR A 631 -18.12 4.47 37.56
N ILE A 632 -18.85 4.49 38.67
CA ILE A 632 -20.16 5.10 38.78
C ILE A 632 -20.05 6.32 39.72
N SER A 633 -20.27 7.51 39.18
CA SER A 633 -20.36 8.73 39.99
C SER A 633 -21.72 8.80 40.70
N LEU A 634 -21.69 8.90 42.01
CA LEU A 634 -22.90 9.02 42.83
C LEU A 634 -23.13 10.50 43.18
N GLY A 635 -24.39 10.92 43.13
CA GLY A 635 -24.76 12.28 43.49
C GLY A 635 -24.57 12.59 44.99
N ASP A 636 -24.62 13.89 45.37
CA ASP A 636 -24.43 14.36 46.73
C ASP A 636 -25.54 13.95 47.69
N ARG A 637 -26.64 13.38 47.20
CA ARG A 637 -27.79 12.92 48.00
C ARG A 637 -27.99 11.43 47.84
N LEU A 638 -27.35 10.65 48.69
CA LEU A 638 -27.68 9.24 48.87
C LEU A 638 -28.66 9.14 50.03
N GLY A 639 -29.86 8.60 49.80
CA GLY A 639 -30.81 8.30 50.88
C GLY A 639 -30.29 7.17 51.80
N SER A 640 -31.02 6.88 52.88
CA SER A 640 -30.76 5.69 53.69
C SER A 640 -31.24 4.45 52.90
N GLY A 641 -30.31 3.60 52.40
CA GLY A 641 -30.63 2.39 51.60
C GLY A 641 -31.83 1.55 52.07
N PRO A 642 -32.14 0.43 51.46
CA PRO A 642 -31.23 -0.39 50.62
C PRO A 642 -31.07 0.11 49.20
N TYR A 643 -29.90 -0.18 48.60
CA TYR A 643 -29.62 0.09 47.21
C TYR A 643 -29.65 -1.22 46.42
N ARG A 644 -30.04 -1.13 45.13
CA ARG A 644 -30.00 -2.25 44.19
C ARG A 644 -28.94 -1.97 43.13
N LEU A 645 -28.03 -2.92 42.95
CA LEU A 645 -27.14 -2.96 41.80
C LEU A 645 -27.83 -3.74 40.66
N VAL A 646 -27.85 -3.16 39.46
CA VAL A 646 -28.39 -3.79 38.26
C VAL A 646 -27.29 -3.75 37.21
N ALA A 647 -26.99 -4.93 36.60
CA ALA A 647 -26.02 -5.08 35.56
C ALA A 647 -26.62 -5.86 34.38
#